data_696a8061da7d215c1e9503a54a93ab6e
#
_entry.id   696a8061da7d215c1e9503a54a93ab6e
#
_cell.length_a   1.000
_cell.length_b   1.000
_cell.length_c   1.000
_cell.angle_alpha   90.00
_cell.angle_beta   90.00
_cell.angle_gamma   90.00
#
_symmetry.space_group_name_H-M   'P 1'
#
loop_
_entity.id
_entity.type
_entity.pdbx_description
1 polymer ?
#
loop_
_entity_poly.entity_id
_entity_poly.type
_entity_poly.pdbx_seq_one_letter_code
_entity_poly.pdbx_strand_id
1 'polypeptide(L)'
;MNFRRIRASVVYNSHAMDSKTLHVLEYPKILERLKAFCDFSASMELARSLEPTDSHDLAVARLAESSEARKLFAVQDIGIGGAHDIRPAADLAARGGVLDPQQLLDVKSTLVSCRELKRSLERKTDEYPRLAQLAAGLPESHGIVDAITRVLSERGEVLDSASPKLATLRREIRIARDRLMSRLQKYLTDSGNKLQEPIITQRDGRYVIPLRAEFKGQIKAVVHDQSASGATLFVEPLPVVELNNKVRELELQERDEERRILYELSAQIGEHREELVYGVENLAMLDLIFAKAKYAEELKASEPVLKEMPKVKGQTSKSYPVGRSTSDVSTIQLIQARHPLLDPNTVVPIDVDPKPGTRAIIITGPNTGGKTVSLKTVGLLALMAQSGLHIPAQGGSELPCFHAVYADIGDEQSIEQSLSTFSGHITNIIHILKQLDHRSLVIFDELGAGTDPQEGAALARAILNHLLETGCTTLVATHYPELKTFAHSTEGVVNASLEFDIKTLRPTYHLTIGLPGRSNALLIAQRLGLPQPIIDSAKAEIHPDELRADKLLDDIRKERNRTSRERQKLEKARDRLESQTREIEKRLEKIEDERRDVLAKARAEGELEVAVLKKNIDSLRSQLKKAKQPLEALKEIEEKIAAIEEKIEAPVERKSEKLSLKGTLSVVSDQSLKLGERVTVSTLNADGVITALGESDAEVQIGSLRVRARLIDLQRKGREEESPKEKTQEVSTQRSAVSTKSPGIELNLRGRLVEDGLEELERYLERAYSSGLLFVRIVHGKGTGKLREAVRNALKDSPYVASFEEPKDNEGGAGVTVANMAK
;
A
#
# COMPACT_ATOMS: atom_id res chain seq x y z
N MET A 1 -15.01 12.59 31.98
CA MET A 1 -14.34 13.74 32.63
C MET A 1 -12.81 13.73 32.54
N ASN A 2 -12.13 12.66 32.16
CA ASN A 2 -10.66 12.58 32.14
C ASN A 2 -9.98 12.82 30.77
N PHE A 3 -10.72 12.81 29.67
CA PHE A 3 -10.15 12.98 28.32
C PHE A 3 -9.83 14.42 27.94
N ARG A 4 -10.59 15.42 28.44
CA ARG A 4 -10.25 16.85 28.25
C ARG A 4 -8.89 17.20 28.91
N ARG A 5 -8.49 16.54 30.00
CA ARG A 5 -7.18 16.76 30.65
C ARG A 5 -6.03 16.09 29.91
N ILE A 6 -6.24 14.94 29.28
CA ILE A 6 -5.17 14.25 28.51
C ILE A 6 -4.88 14.98 27.19
N ARG A 7 -5.90 15.47 26.46
CA ARG A 7 -5.68 16.28 25.24
C ARG A 7 -5.10 17.67 25.53
N ALA A 8 -5.55 18.35 26.57
CA ALA A 8 -4.99 19.66 26.94
C ALA A 8 -3.55 19.57 27.47
N SER A 9 -3.12 18.43 28.07
CA SER A 9 -1.74 18.23 28.52
C SER A 9 -0.80 17.74 27.43
N VAL A 10 -1.32 17.19 26.34
CA VAL A 10 -0.53 16.71 25.16
C VAL A 10 -0.21 17.85 24.19
N VAL A 11 -1.00 18.94 24.21
CA VAL A 11 -0.76 20.11 23.35
C VAL A 11 0.35 21.05 23.92
N TYR A 12 0.76 20.88 25.16
CA TYR A 12 1.74 21.75 25.81
C TYR A 12 3.03 21.00 26.21
N ASN A 13 3.82 20.48 25.27
CA ASN A 13 5.26 20.23 25.39
C ASN A 13 5.83 19.35 24.26
N SER A 14 5.25 19.32 23.06
CA SER A 14 6.01 18.86 21.90
C SER A 14 6.96 19.99 21.53
N HIS A 15 8.26 19.77 21.57
CA HIS A 15 9.17 20.61 20.82
C HIS A 15 8.76 20.49 19.37
N ALA A 16 8.12 21.54 18.84
CA ALA A 16 7.70 21.58 17.46
C ALA A 16 8.94 21.31 16.59
N MET A 17 8.81 20.34 15.66
CA MET A 17 9.88 20.10 14.68
C MET A 17 10.20 21.40 13.95
N ASP A 18 11.47 21.66 13.69
CA ASP A 18 11.89 22.88 13.02
C ASP A 18 11.17 23.09 11.69
N SER A 19 10.43 24.20 11.57
CA SER A 19 9.60 24.49 10.39
C SER A 19 10.42 24.56 9.10
N LYS A 20 11.66 25.03 9.16
CA LYS A 20 12.59 25.07 8.04
C LYS A 20 12.88 23.65 7.54
N THR A 21 13.17 22.73 8.45
CA THR A 21 13.41 21.32 8.16
C THR A 21 12.20 20.68 7.49
N LEU A 22 10.98 20.94 7.98
CA LEU A 22 9.76 20.41 7.36
C LEU A 22 9.63 20.88 5.91
N HIS A 23 9.93 22.14 5.60
CA HIS A 23 9.89 22.67 4.24
C HIS A 23 11.00 22.09 3.36
N VAL A 24 12.23 22.00 3.84
CA VAL A 24 13.38 21.46 3.11
C VAL A 24 13.17 19.99 2.76
N LEU A 25 12.58 19.21 3.66
CA LEU A 25 12.22 17.81 3.43
C LEU A 25 10.89 17.64 2.66
N GLU A 26 10.23 18.72 2.26
CA GLU A 26 9.00 18.71 1.46
C GLU A 26 7.80 18.07 2.19
N TYR A 27 7.81 18.02 3.52
CA TYR A 27 6.72 17.44 4.31
C TYR A 27 5.35 18.10 4.05
N PRO A 28 5.23 19.43 3.85
CA PRO A 28 3.94 20.05 3.47
C PRO A 28 3.33 19.49 2.19
N LYS A 29 4.14 19.02 1.23
CA LYS A 29 3.62 18.35 0.02
C LYS A 29 2.97 17.00 0.33
N ILE A 30 3.46 16.28 1.35
CA ILE A 30 2.82 15.06 1.84
C ILE A 30 1.46 15.37 2.45
N LEU A 31 1.36 16.44 3.24
CA LEU A 31 0.10 16.86 3.85
C LEU A 31 -0.94 17.29 2.81
N GLU A 32 -0.54 18.00 1.76
CA GLU A 32 -1.45 18.35 0.66
C GLU A 32 -1.91 17.11 -0.13
N ARG A 33 -1.05 16.08 -0.31
CA ARG A 33 -1.50 14.79 -0.88
C ARG A 33 -2.45 14.06 0.07
N LEU A 34 -2.12 13.98 1.36
CA LEU A 34 -2.98 13.35 2.37
C LEU A 34 -4.37 13.99 2.41
N LYS A 35 -4.43 15.33 2.37
CA LYS A 35 -5.69 16.10 2.35
C LYS A 35 -6.63 15.69 1.21
N ALA A 36 -6.08 15.29 0.05
CA ALA A 36 -6.89 14.86 -1.09
C ALA A 36 -7.71 13.58 -0.82
N PHE A 37 -7.37 12.83 0.24
CA PHE A 37 -8.10 11.64 0.69
C PHE A 37 -9.10 11.90 1.81
N CYS A 38 -9.15 13.14 2.33
CA CYS A 38 -10.13 13.54 3.31
C CYS A 38 -11.47 13.85 2.63
N ASP A 39 -12.55 13.39 3.24
CA ASP A 39 -13.89 13.49 2.66
C ASP A 39 -14.62 14.79 3.03
N PHE A 40 -14.16 15.56 4.06
CA PHE A 40 -14.78 16.84 4.41
C PHE A 40 -13.83 17.90 5.01
N SER A 41 -14.27 19.14 5.13
CA SER A 41 -13.43 20.30 5.44
C SER A 41 -12.70 20.23 6.78
N ALA A 42 -13.36 19.72 7.84
CA ALA A 42 -12.74 19.63 9.17
C ALA A 42 -11.57 18.65 9.21
N SER A 43 -11.66 17.51 8.52
CA SER A 43 -10.54 16.57 8.40
C SER A 43 -9.40 17.11 7.51
N MET A 44 -9.76 17.87 6.46
CA MET A 44 -8.76 18.57 5.62
C MET A 44 -7.94 19.59 6.43
N GLU A 45 -8.56 20.30 7.38
CA GLU A 45 -7.83 21.18 8.31
C GLU A 45 -6.88 20.39 9.21
N LEU A 46 -7.35 19.26 9.78
CA LEU A 46 -6.51 18.38 10.58
C LEU A 46 -5.34 17.78 9.78
N ALA A 47 -5.58 17.40 8.52
CA ALA A 47 -4.53 16.88 7.64
C ALA A 47 -3.43 17.92 7.39
N ARG A 48 -3.80 19.20 7.15
CA ARG A 48 -2.85 20.29 6.95
C ARG A 48 -2.04 20.65 8.20
N SER A 49 -2.64 20.50 9.38
CA SER A 49 -2.02 20.79 10.67
C SER A 49 -1.38 19.56 11.33
N LEU A 50 -1.23 18.44 10.60
CA LEU A 50 -0.65 17.23 11.13
C LEU A 50 0.86 17.42 11.32
N GLU A 51 1.31 17.40 12.57
CA GLU A 51 2.72 17.51 12.95
C GLU A 51 3.29 16.17 13.41
N PRO A 52 4.57 15.89 13.08
CA PRO A 52 5.29 14.76 13.64
C PRO A 52 5.45 14.94 15.16
N THR A 53 5.30 13.85 15.91
CA THR A 53 5.46 13.88 17.38
C THR A 53 6.81 13.31 17.80
N ASP A 54 7.38 13.83 18.85
CA ASP A 54 8.58 13.31 19.53
C ASP A 54 8.25 12.21 20.57
N SER A 55 6.97 11.99 20.85
CA SER A 55 6.50 10.94 21.75
C SER A 55 6.38 9.61 21.03
N HIS A 56 7.21 8.64 21.42
CA HIS A 56 7.15 7.27 20.89
C HIS A 56 5.75 6.65 21.03
N ASP A 57 5.16 6.74 22.23
CA ASP A 57 3.86 6.10 22.52
C ASP A 57 2.74 6.69 21.65
N LEU A 58 2.77 8.02 21.44
CA LEU A 58 1.79 8.70 20.60
C LEU A 58 1.98 8.35 19.11
N ALA A 59 3.23 8.27 18.64
CA ALA A 59 3.52 7.89 17.26
C ALA A 59 3.07 6.45 16.97
N VAL A 60 3.38 5.51 17.88
CA VAL A 60 2.93 4.10 17.78
C VAL A 60 1.41 4.01 17.85
N ALA A 61 0.76 4.79 18.71
CA ALA A 61 -0.70 4.82 18.77
C ALA A 61 -1.33 5.28 17.46
N ARG A 62 -0.80 6.36 16.85
CA ARG A 62 -1.25 6.88 15.55
C ARG A 62 -1.01 5.90 14.39
N LEU A 63 0.12 5.16 14.39
CA LEU A 63 0.39 4.11 13.41
C LEU A 63 -0.59 2.94 13.54
N ALA A 64 -0.88 2.52 14.78
CA ALA A 64 -1.83 1.45 15.03
C ALA A 64 -3.26 1.83 14.60
N GLU A 65 -3.69 3.09 14.79
CA GLU A 65 -4.96 3.61 14.27
C GLU A 65 -5.03 3.49 12.74
N SER A 66 -3.97 3.88 12.04
CA SER A 66 -3.87 3.76 10.58
C SER A 66 -3.88 2.31 10.12
N SER A 67 -3.25 1.40 10.89
CA SER A 67 -3.25 -0.05 10.61
C SER A 67 -4.61 -0.70 10.85
N GLU A 68 -5.35 -0.30 11.88
CA GLU A 68 -6.73 -0.74 12.11
C GLU A 68 -7.63 -0.32 10.93
N ALA A 69 -7.51 0.93 10.45
CA ALA A 69 -8.28 1.42 9.31
C ALA A 69 -7.95 0.66 8.01
N ARG A 70 -6.68 0.34 7.75
CA ARG A 70 -6.28 -0.48 6.60
C ARG A 70 -6.86 -1.89 6.65
N LYS A 71 -6.85 -2.51 7.82
CA LYS A 71 -7.48 -3.83 8.02
C LYS A 71 -8.99 -3.76 7.79
N LEU A 72 -9.63 -2.69 8.26
CA LEU A 72 -11.06 -2.47 8.06
C LEU A 72 -11.40 -2.34 6.57
N PHE A 73 -10.65 -1.55 5.80
CA PHE A 73 -10.85 -1.38 4.35
C PHE A 73 -10.60 -2.65 3.54
N ALA A 74 -9.75 -3.56 4.01
CA ALA A 74 -9.56 -4.86 3.36
C ALA A 74 -10.80 -5.77 3.44
N VAL A 75 -11.71 -5.51 4.39
CA VAL A 75 -12.90 -6.34 4.64
C VAL A 75 -14.18 -5.63 4.22
N GLN A 76 -14.25 -4.31 4.35
CA GLN A 76 -15.48 -3.54 4.15
C GLN A 76 -15.14 -2.15 3.60
N ASP A 77 -15.90 -1.71 2.60
CA ASP A 77 -15.89 -0.32 2.15
C ASP A 77 -16.70 0.52 3.14
N ILE A 78 -16.04 1.43 3.83
CA ILE A 78 -16.62 2.30 4.85
C ILE A 78 -16.10 3.72 4.70
N GLY A 79 -16.96 4.70 4.89
CA GLY A 79 -16.61 6.11 4.83
C GLY A 79 -17.55 6.96 5.64
N ILE A 80 -17.32 8.26 5.67
CA ILE A 80 -18.17 9.23 6.39
C ILE A 80 -19.35 9.76 5.55
N GLY A 81 -19.53 9.21 4.34
CA GLY A 81 -20.57 9.49 3.34
C GLY A 81 -21.55 10.62 3.62
N GLY A 82 -21.38 11.80 2.97
CA GLY A 82 -22.31 12.92 3.05
C GLY A 82 -22.26 13.71 4.36
N ALA A 83 -21.25 13.57 5.19
CA ALA A 83 -21.03 14.40 6.38
C ALA A 83 -20.50 15.80 5.99
N HIS A 84 -20.94 16.80 6.71
CA HIS A 84 -20.57 18.21 6.53
C HIS A 84 -20.02 18.79 7.84
N ASP A 85 -19.21 19.85 7.74
CA ASP A 85 -18.78 20.58 8.93
C ASP A 85 -19.94 21.45 9.46
N ILE A 86 -20.63 20.91 10.44
CA ILE A 86 -21.80 21.56 11.05
C ILE A 86 -21.45 22.42 12.27
N ARG A 87 -20.16 22.58 12.62
CA ARG A 87 -19.74 23.43 13.77
C ARG A 87 -20.23 24.87 13.64
N PRO A 88 -20.11 25.54 12.47
CA PRO A 88 -20.63 26.91 12.30
C PRO A 88 -22.14 27.00 12.44
N ALA A 89 -22.89 26.00 11.95
CA ALA A 89 -24.34 25.94 12.07
C ALA A 89 -24.76 25.76 13.54
N ALA A 90 -24.14 24.83 14.26
CA ALA A 90 -24.39 24.63 15.69
C ALA A 90 -24.05 25.87 16.52
N ASP A 91 -22.96 26.57 16.20
CA ASP A 91 -22.59 27.83 16.86
C ASP A 91 -23.60 28.96 16.58
N LEU A 92 -24.11 29.08 15.35
CA LEU A 92 -25.13 30.05 14.98
C LEU A 92 -26.45 29.77 15.73
N ALA A 93 -26.87 28.50 15.74
CA ALA A 93 -28.08 28.04 16.43
C ALA A 93 -28.01 28.29 17.95
N ALA A 94 -26.89 28.00 18.58
CA ALA A 94 -26.66 28.24 20.02
C ALA A 94 -26.74 29.73 20.43
N ARG A 95 -26.47 30.65 19.48
CA ARG A 95 -26.60 32.09 19.66
C ARG A 95 -28.03 32.60 19.35
N GLY A 96 -28.98 31.70 19.08
CA GLY A 96 -30.35 32.04 18.74
C GLY A 96 -30.54 32.42 17.26
N GLY A 97 -29.60 32.14 16.39
CA GLY A 97 -29.74 32.31 14.95
C GLY A 97 -30.66 31.27 14.33
N VAL A 98 -31.26 31.61 13.20
CA VAL A 98 -32.08 30.67 12.40
C VAL A 98 -31.22 30.08 11.31
N LEU A 99 -31.15 28.75 11.28
CA LEU A 99 -30.49 28.00 10.22
C LEU A 99 -31.36 27.98 8.96
N ASP A 100 -30.72 28.09 7.82
CA ASP A 100 -31.37 27.86 6.55
C ASP A 100 -31.66 26.36 6.29
N PRO A 101 -32.55 26.04 5.35
CA PRO A 101 -32.90 24.65 5.07
C PRO A 101 -31.72 23.78 4.67
N GLN A 102 -30.72 24.32 3.95
CA GLN A 102 -29.53 23.56 3.54
C GLN A 102 -28.65 23.20 4.75
N GLN A 103 -28.43 24.16 5.65
CA GLN A 103 -27.72 23.94 6.90
C GLN A 103 -28.38 22.87 7.77
N LEU A 104 -29.71 22.86 7.83
CA LEU A 104 -30.45 21.81 8.53
C LEU A 104 -30.31 20.45 7.88
N LEU A 105 -30.31 20.36 6.55
CA LEU A 105 -30.05 19.12 5.81
C LEU A 105 -28.62 18.64 6.01
N ASP A 106 -27.63 19.53 6.06
CA ASP A 106 -26.25 19.20 6.35
C ASP A 106 -26.10 18.63 7.77
N VAL A 107 -26.82 19.18 8.77
CA VAL A 107 -26.90 18.62 10.12
C VAL A 107 -27.51 17.21 10.09
N LYS A 108 -28.66 17.05 9.39
CA LYS A 108 -29.29 15.75 9.23
C LYS A 108 -28.35 14.70 8.63
N SER A 109 -27.73 15.02 7.49
CA SER A 109 -26.85 14.08 6.78
C SER A 109 -25.65 13.70 7.64
N THR A 110 -25.04 14.66 8.33
CA THR A 110 -23.93 14.42 9.25
C THR A 110 -24.30 13.50 10.41
N LEU A 111 -25.46 13.74 11.05
CA LEU A 111 -25.94 12.87 12.14
C LEU A 111 -26.30 11.46 11.66
N VAL A 112 -26.84 11.31 10.45
CA VAL A 112 -27.08 9.98 9.85
C VAL A 112 -25.77 9.26 9.62
N SER A 113 -24.78 9.91 9.01
CA SER A 113 -23.46 9.35 8.77
C SER A 113 -22.78 8.94 10.09
N CYS A 114 -22.83 9.79 11.12
CA CYS A 114 -22.31 9.48 12.45
C CYS A 114 -22.96 8.21 13.04
N ARG A 115 -24.27 8.09 12.94
CA ARG A 115 -25.02 6.94 13.47
C ARG A 115 -24.67 5.64 12.74
N GLU A 116 -24.54 5.69 11.43
CA GLU A 116 -24.17 4.51 10.62
C GLU A 116 -22.74 4.07 10.91
N LEU A 117 -21.80 5.02 10.94
CA LEU A 117 -20.41 4.77 11.25
C LEU A 117 -20.23 4.19 12.67
N LYS A 118 -20.90 4.81 13.66
CA LYS A 118 -20.90 4.35 15.07
C LYS A 118 -21.38 2.89 15.16
N ARG A 119 -22.53 2.56 14.56
CA ARG A 119 -23.09 1.20 14.56
C ARG A 119 -22.17 0.19 13.87
N SER A 120 -21.50 0.58 12.80
CA SER A 120 -20.59 -0.30 12.06
C SER A 120 -19.35 -0.64 12.90
N LEU A 121 -18.77 0.35 13.59
CA LEU A 121 -17.55 0.17 14.37
C LEU A 121 -17.80 -0.46 15.75
N GLU A 122 -18.92 -0.16 16.41
CA GLU A 122 -19.31 -0.78 17.68
C GLU A 122 -19.48 -2.30 17.60
N ARG A 123 -19.98 -2.82 16.46
CA ARG A 123 -20.12 -4.25 16.22
C ARG A 123 -18.77 -4.99 16.08
N LYS A 124 -17.68 -4.27 15.89
CA LYS A 124 -16.34 -4.80 15.63
C LYS A 124 -15.31 -4.28 16.64
N THR A 125 -15.74 -3.97 17.83
CA THR A 125 -14.87 -3.39 18.90
C THR A 125 -13.67 -4.29 19.23
N ASP A 126 -13.84 -5.61 19.17
CA ASP A 126 -12.76 -6.56 19.46
C ASP A 126 -11.69 -6.56 18.33
N GLU A 127 -12.08 -6.30 17.08
CA GLU A 127 -11.17 -6.28 15.94
C GLU A 127 -10.49 -4.92 15.76
N TYR A 128 -11.23 -3.81 16.02
CA TYR A 128 -10.80 -2.43 15.81
C TYR A 128 -11.05 -1.55 17.04
N PRO A 129 -10.39 -1.82 18.17
CA PRO A 129 -10.71 -1.17 19.45
C PRO A 129 -10.47 0.34 19.45
N ARG A 130 -9.45 0.83 18.74
CA ARG A 130 -9.12 2.26 18.68
C ARG A 130 -10.12 3.05 17.86
N LEU A 131 -10.52 2.53 16.70
CA LEU A 131 -11.55 3.14 15.87
C LEU A 131 -12.91 3.12 16.56
N ALA A 132 -13.27 2.03 17.23
CA ALA A 132 -14.49 1.93 18.02
C ALA A 132 -14.52 2.93 19.19
N GLN A 133 -13.39 3.15 19.86
CA GLN A 133 -13.28 4.15 20.93
C GLN A 133 -13.52 5.57 20.41
N LEU A 134 -13.00 5.94 19.23
CA LEU A 134 -13.27 7.23 18.59
C LEU A 134 -14.74 7.34 18.16
N ALA A 135 -15.29 6.27 17.61
CA ALA A 135 -16.69 6.22 17.19
C ALA A 135 -17.67 6.33 18.36
N ALA A 136 -17.32 5.87 19.56
CA ALA A 136 -18.11 6.08 20.76
C ALA A 136 -18.32 7.57 21.10
N GLY A 137 -17.41 8.44 20.66
CA GLY A 137 -17.53 9.90 20.81
C GLY A 137 -18.36 10.59 19.73
N LEU A 138 -18.93 9.86 18.76
CA LEU A 138 -19.83 10.43 17.75
C LEU A 138 -21.19 10.78 18.36
N PRO A 139 -21.83 11.91 17.92
CA PRO A 139 -23.03 12.41 18.53
C PRO A 139 -24.24 11.50 18.28
N GLU A 140 -25.16 11.51 19.23
CA GLU A 140 -26.46 10.89 19.05
C GLU A 140 -27.45 11.83 18.33
N SER A 141 -28.43 11.28 17.67
CA SER A 141 -29.34 12.09 16.86
C SER A 141 -30.41 12.84 17.66
N HIS A 142 -30.60 12.53 18.97
CA HIS A 142 -31.57 13.16 19.91
C HIS A 142 -32.93 13.56 19.28
N GLY A 143 -33.41 12.80 18.30
CA GLY A 143 -34.63 13.13 17.58
C GLY A 143 -34.51 14.26 16.53
N ILE A 144 -33.35 14.92 16.42
CA ILE A 144 -33.10 16.01 15.46
C ILE A 144 -33.30 15.54 14.00
N VAL A 145 -32.78 14.36 13.66
CA VAL A 145 -32.92 13.76 12.32
C VAL A 145 -34.41 13.58 11.96
N ASP A 146 -35.18 13.07 12.90
CA ASP A 146 -36.64 12.85 12.70
C ASP A 146 -37.41 14.18 12.64
N ALA A 147 -37.02 15.16 13.45
CA ALA A 147 -37.61 16.50 13.42
C ALA A 147 -37.35 17.18 12.07
N ILE A 148 -36.11 17.17 11.57
CA ILE A 148 -35.79 17.76 10.27
C ILE A 148 -36.50 17.00 9.14
N THR A 149 -36.56 15.68 9.18
CA THR A 149 -37.21 14.85 8.14
C THR A 149 -38.74 15.11 8.05
N ARG A 150 -39.39 15.41 9.18
CA ARG A 150 -40.81 15.79 9.18
C ARG A 150 -41.07 17.17 8.60
N VAL A 151 -40.10 18.08 8.70
CA VAL A 151 -40.23 19.47 8.33
C VAL A 151 -39.75 19.76 6.92
N LEU A 152 -38.60 19.16 6.52
CA LEU A 152 -37.95 19.47 5.24
C LEU A 152 -38.00 18.28 4.28
N SER A 153 -38.23 18.59 3.01
CA SER A 153 -37.97 17.68 1.90
C SER A 153 -36.46 17.54 1.68
N GLU A 154 -36.05 16.53 0.90
CA GLU A 154 -34.62 16.37 0.51
C GLU A 154 -34.08 17.52 -0.36
N ARG A 155 -34.98 18.36 -0.91
CA ARG A 155 -34.61 19.56 -1.67
C ARG A 155 -34.54 20.83 -0.82
N GLY A 156 -34.77 20.71 0.49
CA GLY A 156 -34.78 21.85 1.41
C GLY A 156 -36.08 22.64 1.40
N GLU A 157 -37.18 22.14 0.85
CA GLU A 157 -38.47 22.78 0.91
C GLU A 157 -39.20 22.43 2.22
N VAL A 158 -39.75 23.43 2.89
CA VAL A 158 -40.59 23.20 4.08
C VAL A 158 -41.90 22.52 3.68
N LEU A 159 -42.14 21.33 4.23
CA LEU A 159 -43.33 20.52 3.91
C LEU A 159 -44.62 21.09 4.50
N ASP A 160 -45.75 20.85 3.85
CA ASP A 160 -47.09 21.20 4.39
C ASP A 160 -47.34 20.50 5.72
N SER A 161 -46.79 19.33 5.93
CA SER A 161 -46.87 18.55 7.17
C SER A 161 -46.06 19.12 8.34
N ALA A 162 -45.23 20.15 8.12
CA ALA A 162 -44.39 20.75 9.14
C ALA A 162 -45.17 21.39 10.27
N SER A 163 -46.33 22.05 9.93
CA SER A 163 -47.28 22.49 10.93
C SER A 163 -48.71 22.54 10.38
N PRO A 164 -49.74 22.32 11.24
CA PRO A 164 -51.13 22.44 10.81
C PRO A 164 -51.48 23.85 10.31
N LYS A 165 -50.85 24.87 10.89
CA LYS A 165 -51.00 26.28 10.51
C LYS A 165 -50.43 26.55 9.11
N LEU A 166 -49.26 26.03 8.78
CA LEU A 166 -48.63 26.17 7.47
C LEU A 166 -49.49 25.51 6.38
N ALA A 167 -49.96 24.29 6.63
CA ALA A 167 -50.86 23.60 5.71
C ALA A 167 -52.16 24.40 5.44
N THR A 168 -52.68 25.06 6.47
CA THR A 168 -53.89 25.93 6.34
C THR A 168 -53.59 27.18 5.52
N LEU A 169 -52.48 27.89 5.85
CA LEU A 169 -52.04 29.08 5.12
C LEU A 169 -51.81 28.80 3.63
N ARG A 170 -51.13 27.75 3.30
CA ARG A 170 -50.86 27.36 1.90
C ARG A 170 -52.14 27.00 1.14
N ARG A 171 -53.12 26.37 1.81
CA ARG A 171 -54.41 26.13 1.24
C ARG A 171 -55.18 27.45 1.00
N GLU A 172 -55.15 28.37 1.97
CA GLU A 172 -55.76 29.67 1.85
C GLU A 172 -55.12 30.54 0.76
N ILE A 173 -53.79 30.50 0.64
CA ILE A 173 -53.06 31.17 -0.46
C ILE A 173 -53.54 30.65 -1.81
N ARG A 174 -53.66 29.34 -1.98
CA ARG A 174 -54.17 28.73 -3.23
C ARG A 174 -55.54 29.23 -3.55
N ILE A 175 -56.47 29.22 -2.59
CA ILE A 175 -57.87 29.71 -2.77
C ILE A 175 -57.87 31.19 -3.09
N ALA A 176 -57.08 32.01 -2.37
CA ALA A 176 -56.99 33.44 -2.61
C ALA A 176 -56.43 33.77 -3.99
N ARG A 177 -55.40 33.04 -4.40
CA ARG A 177 -54.74 33.17 -5.71
C ARG A 177 -55.69 32.76 -6.85
N ASP A 178 -56.46 31.68 -6.69
CA ASP A 178 -57.43 31.22 -7.68
C ASP A 178 -58.56 32.26 -7.86
N ARG A 179 -59.04 32.87 -6.76
CA ARG A 179 -60.00 33.93 -6.81
C ARG A 179 -59.49 35.20 -7.51
N LEU A 180 -58.25 35.56 -7.20
CA LEU A 180 -57.54 36.65 -7.81
C LEU A 180 -57.35 36.43 -9.32
N MET A 181 -56.84 35.24 -9.70
CA MET A 181 -56.66 34.90 -11.11
C MET A 181 -57.98 34.87 -11.88
N SER A 182 -59.02 34.31 -11.33
CA SER A 182 -60.35 34.30 -11.94
C SER A 182 -60.89 35.71 -12.15
N ARG A 183 -60.69 36.64 -11.20
CA ARG A 183 -61.08 38.04 -11.33
C ARG A 183 -60.25 38.77 -12.38
N LEU A 184 -58.95 38.59 -12.43
CA LEU A 184 -58.05 39.16 -13.47
C LEU A 184 -58.36 38.58 -14.85
N GLN A 185 -58.64 37.29 -14.98
CA GLN A 185 -59.02 36.66 -16.25
C GLN A 185 -60.28 37.24 -16.83
N LYS A 186 -61.30 37.64 -15.96
CA LYS A 186 -62.49 38.33 -16.39
C LYS A 186 -62.14 39.69 -16.98
N TYR A 187 -61.22 40.46 -16.39
CA TYR A 187 -60.71 41.70 -16.96
C TYR A 187 -60.01 41.49 -18.32
N LEU A 188 -59.20 40.43 -18.52
CA LEU A 188 -58.63 40.09 -19.79
C LEU A 188 -59.65 39.83 -20.89
N THR A 189 -60.80 39.21 -20.53
CA THR A 189 -61.90 38.91 -21.45
C THR A 189 -62.73 40.16 -21.74
N ASP A 190 -63.14 40.94 -20.71
CA ASP A 190 -64.02 42.05 -20.83
C ASP A 190 -63.36 43.32 -21.43
N SER A 191 -62.10 43.47 -21.28
CA SER A 191 -61.30 44.65 -21.65
C SER A 191 -60.11 44.33 -22.57
N GLY A 192 -60.10 43.22 -23.29
CA GLY A 192 -58.97 42.74 -24.09
C GLY A 192 -58.49 43.75 -25.16
N ASN A 193 -59.38 44.55 -25.73
CA ASN A 193 -59.09 45.58 -26.71
C ASN A 193 -58.30 46.79 -26.15
N LYS A 194 -58.32 46.97 -24.82
CA LYS A 194 -57.59 48.04 -24.09
C LYS A 194 -56.27 47.60 -23.58
N LEU A 195 -55.98 46.30 -23.58
CA LEU A 195 -54.73 45.73 -23.12
C LEU A 195 -53.68 45.69 -24.23
N GLN A 196 -52.39 45.79 -23.85
CA GLN A 196 -51.30 45.64 -24.80
C GLN A 196 -51.19 44.15 -25.21
N GLU A 197 -51.31 43.25 -24.22
CA GLU A 197 -51.38 41.82 -24.38
C GLU A 197 -52.35 41.24 -23.35
N PRO A 198 -53.16 40.21 -23.71
CA PRO A 198 -54.13 39.61 -22.77
C PRO A 198 -53.42 38.62 -21.80
N ILE A 199 -52.46 39.13 -21.02
CA ILE A 199 -51.69 38.35 -20.04
C ILE A 199 -51.81 38.97 -18.64
N ILE A 200 -51.63 38.10 -17.62
CA ILE A 200 -51.47 38.53 -16.24
C ILE A 200 -49.96 38.48 -15.96
N THR A 201 -49.41 39.58 -15.46
CA THR A 201 -48.03 39.67 -15.07
C THR A 201 -47.89 40.01 -13.58
N GLN A 202 -46.68 39.94 -13.05
CA GLN A 202 -46.42 40.33 -11.67
C GLN A 202 -45.45 41.52 -11.67
N ARG A 203 -45.73 42.55 -10.86
CA ARG A 203 -44.91 43.71 -10.59
C ARG A 203 -44.90 43.98 -9.10
N ASP A 204 -43.71 44.12 -8.50
CA ASP A 204 -43.54 44.33 -7.06
C ASP A 204 -44.35 43.39 -6.17
N GLY A 205 -44.45 42.11 -6.58
CA GLY A 205 -45.20 41.07 -5.86
C GLY A 205 -46.71 41.14 -6.02
N ARG A 206 -47.23 41.99 -6.93
CA ARG A 206 -48.65 42.14 -7.23
C ARG A 206 -49.00 41.65 -8.63
N TYR A 207 -50.11 41.02 -8.78
CA TYR A 207 -50.62 40.58 -10.05
C TYR A 207 -51.34 41.75 -10.75
N VAL A 208 -50.87 42.11 -11.95
CA VAL A 208 -51.27 43.26 -12.72
C VAL A 208 -51.57 42.87 -14.18
N ILE A 209 -52.29 43.76 -14.93
CA ILE A 209 -52.55 43.60 -16.35
C ILE A 209 -51.89 44.75 -17.13
N PRO A 210 -51.31 44.46 -18.32
CA PRO A 210 -50.66 45.49 -19.18
C PRO A 210 -51.71 46.29 -19.96
N LEU A 211 -52.02 47.49 -19.51
CA LEU A 211 -52.94 48.45 -20.14
C LEU A 211 -52.16 49.33 -21.13
N ARG A 212 -52.69 49.57 -22.33
CA ARG A 212 -52.13 50.56 -23.26
C ARG A 212 -52.30 51.95 -22.64
N ALA A 213 -51.29 52.81 -22.76
CA ALA A 213 -51.23 54.10 -22.13
C ALA A 213 -52.39 55.03 -22.61
N GLU A 214 -52.87 54.90 -23.86
CA GLU A 214 -54.01 55.62 -24.44
C GLU A 214 -55.35 55.38 -23.74
N PHE A 215 -55.51 54.24 -23.02
CA PHE A 215 -56.70 53.88 -22.27
C PHE A 215 -56.57 54.20 -20.78
N LYS A 216 -55.57 55.02 -20.37
CA LYS A 216 -55.40 55.46 -18.99
C LYS A 216 -56.69 56.12 -18.47
N GLY A 217 -57.17 55.68 -17.34
CA GLY A 217 -58.38 56.19 -16.71
C GLY A 217 -59.71 55.55 -17.18
N GLN A 218 -59.74 54.76 -18.27
CA GLN A 218 -60.91 54.01 -18.69
C GLN A 218 -61.13 52.72 -17.86
N ILE A 219 -60.10 52.22 -17.21
CA ILE A 219 -60.24 51.21 -16.16
C ILE A 219 -59.83 51.86 -14.85
N LYS A 220 -60.71 51.78 -13.84
CA LYS A 220 -60.39 52.25 -12.48
C LYS A 220 -59.37 51.30 -11.88
N ALA A 221 -58.08 51.68 -11.91
CA ALA A 221 -56.96 50.87 -11.51
C ALA A 221 -55.85 51.72 -10.90
N VAL A 222 -55.00 51.09 -10.10
CA VAL A 222 -53.71 51.62 -9.61
C VAL A 222 -52.63 51.27 -10.61
N VAL A 223 -51.80 52.23 -10.96
CA VAL A 223 -50.62 52.01 -11.82
C VAL A 223 -49.45 51.67 -10.90
N HIS A 224 -48.81 50.48 -11.12
CA HIS A 224 -47.68 50.03 -10.33
C HIS A 224 -46.35 50.25 -11.10
N ASP A 225 -46.40 50.12 -12.43
CA ASP A 225 -45.19 50.21 -13.25
C ASP A 225 -45.55 50.69 -14.66
N GLN A 226 -44.55 51.17 -15.42
CA GLN A 226 -44.70 51.60 -16.79
C GLN A 226 -43.55 51.02 -17.63
N SER A 227 -43.84 50.60 -18.88
CA SER A 227 -42.81 50.16 -19.81
C SER A 227 -41.83 51.29 -20.14
N ALA A 228 -40.58 50.94 -20.52
CA ALA A 228 -39.51 51.91 -20.85
C ALA A 228 -39.93 52.85 -21.96
N SER A 229 -40.76 52.46 -22.90
CA SER A 229 -41.34 53.29 -23.96
C SER A 229 -42.51 54.15 -23.53
N GLY A 230 -43.03 53.99 -22.32
CA GLY A 230 -44.25 54.66 -21.82
C GLY A 230 -45.55 54.16 -22.46
N ALA A 231 -45.50 53.23 -23.40
CA ALA A 231 -46.68 52.77 -24.15
C ALA A 231 -47.57 51.79 -23.41
N THR A 232 -47.05 51.14 -22.32
CA THR A 232 -47.78 50.17 -21.52
C THR A 232 -47.73 50.55 -20.04
N LEU A 233 -48.88 50.59 -19.42
CA LEU A 233 -49.03 50.77 -17.97
C LEU A 233 -49.40 49.43 -17.32
N PHE A 234 -48.64 49.01 -16.33
CA PHE A 234 -48.95 47.82 -15.53
C PHE A 234 -49.91 48.23 -14.43
N VAL A 235 -51.19 47.85 -14.59
CA VAL A 235 -52.24 48.35 -13.73
C VAL A 235 -52.92 47.26 -12.92
N GLU A 236 -53.29 47.62 -11.69
CA GLU A 236 -54.07 46.76 -10.79
C GLU A 236 -55.52 47.34 -10.74
N PRO A 237 -56.48 46.63 -11.28
CA PRO A 237 -57.91 47.10 -11.18
C PRO A 237 -58.38 47.22 -9.71
N LEU A 238 -59.08 48.28 -9.36
CA LEU A 238 -59.54 48.54 -7.97
C LEU A 238 -60.18 47.31 -7.30
N PRO A 239 -61.10 46.55 -7.95
CA PRO A 239 -61.67 45.34 -7.33
C PRO A 239 -60.73 44.16 -7.12
N VAL A 240 -59.49 44.28 -7.62
CA VAL A 240 -58.41 43.28 -7.48
C VAL A 240 -57.46 43.66 -6.35
N VAL A 241 -57.38 44.90 -5.96
CA VAL A 241 -56.45 45.42 -4.91
C VAL A 241 -56.63 44.67 -3.59
N GLU A 242 -57.80 44.43 -3.14
CA GLU A 242 -58.05 43.70 -1.88
C GLU A 242 -57.65 42.23 -2.00
N LEU A 243 -57.89 41.61 -3.17
CA LEU A 243 -57.46 40.22 -3.41
C LEU A 243 -55.93 40.08 -3.46
N ASN A 244 -55.22 41.01 -4.10
CA ASN A 244 -53.76 41.08 -4.08
C ASN A 244 -53.22 41.31 -2.65
N ASN A 245 -53.88 42.25 -1.91
CA ASN A 245 -53.51 42.48 -0.49
C ASN A 245 -53.66 41.21 0.34
N LYS A 246 -54.79 40.48 0.15
CA LYS A 246 -55.01 39.23 0.90
C LYS A 246 -54.03 38.15 0.55
N VAL A 247 -53.65 37.96 -0.73
CA VAL A 247 -52.65 37.03 -1.14
C VAL A 247 -51.30 37.43 -0.48
N ARG A 248 -50.95 38.72 -0.54
CA ARG A 248 -49.70 39.22 0.06
C ARG A 248 -49.63 39.03 1.58
N GLU A 249 -50.72 39.32 2.27
CA GLU A 249 -50.85 39.08 3.73
C GLU A 249 -50.63 37.62 4.07
N LEU A 250 -51.25 36.70 3.35
CA LEU A 250 -51.14 35.28 3.56
C LEU A 250 -49.72 34.77 3.24
N GLU A 251 -49.06 35.27 2.17
CA GLU A 251 -47.68 34.97 1.82
C GLU A 251 -46.70 35.44 2.91
N LEU A 252 -46.95 36.59 3.53
CA LEU A 252 -46.13 37.06 4.66
C LEU A 252 -46.36 36.15 5.89
N GLN A 253 -47.59 35.76 6.18
CA GLN A 253 -47.91 34.85 7.28
C GLN A 253 -47.28 33.44 7.05
N GLU A 254 -47.21 32.97 5.80
CA GLU A 254 -46.51 31.74 5.43
C GLU A 254 -45.04 31.84 5.74
N ARG A 255 -44.37 32.93 5.29
CA ARG A 255 -42.94 33.17 5.58
C ARG A 255 -42.62 33.28 7.08
N ASP A 256 -43.50 33.94 7.83
CA ASP A 256 -43.34 34.05 9.29
C ASP A 256 -43.51 32.69 9.97
N GLU A 257 -44.44 31.87 9.50
CA GLU A 257 -44.63 30.51 10.03
C GLU A 257 -43.48 29.58 9.64
N GLU A 258 -42.98 29.64 8.41
CA GLU A 258 -41.78 28.90 8.00
C GLU A 258 -40.55 29.30 8.86
N ARG A 259 -40.36 30.62 9.06
CA ARG A 259 -39.26 31.10 9.89
C ARG A 259 -39.37 30.62 11.34
N ARG A 260 -40.61 30.57 11.90
CA ARG A 260 -40.86 30.04 13.23
C ARG A 260 -40.49 28.57 13.35
N ILE A 261 -40.89 27.78 12.34
CA ILE A 261 -40.57 26.33 12.28
C ILE A 261 -39.05 26.11 12.19
N LEU A 262 -38.37 26.85 11.32
CA LEU A 262 -36.92 26.78 11.20
C LEU A 262 -36.19 27.23 12.48
N TYR A 263 -36.74 28.24 13.17
CA TYR A 263 -36.20 28.69 14.45
C TYR A 263 -36.32 27.61 15.54
N GLU A 264 -37.45 26.91 15.61
CA GLU A 264 -37.63 25.81 16.58
C GLU A 264 -36.67 24.67 16.35
N LEU A 265 -36.46 24.28 15.08
CA LEU A 265 -35.41 23.27 14.72
C LEU A 265 -34.02 23.77 15.07
N SER A 266 -33.71 25.03 14.77
CA SER A 266 -32.41 25.63 15.09
C SER A 266 -32.15 25.63 16.59
N ALA A 267 -33.21 25.98 17.39
CA ALA A 267 -33.09 25.97 18.86
C ALA A 267 -32.74 24.58 19.41
N GLN A 268 -33.37 23.51 18.89
CA GLN A 268 -33.04 22.14 19.24
C GLN A 268 -31.57 21.81 18.93
N ILE A 269 -31.06 22.23 17.79
CA ILE A 269 -29.64 22.02 17.41
C ILE A 269 -28.73 22.81 18.36
N GLY A 270 -29.11 24.05 18.69
CA GLY A 270 -28.36 24.91 19.60
C GLY A 270 -28.22 24.35 21.03
N GLU A 271 -29.26 23.66 21.53
CA GLU A 271 -29.23 22.98 22.83
C GLU A 271 -28.17 21.88 22.90
N HIS A 272 -27.87 21.18 21.79
CA HIS A 272 -26.89 20.12 21.71
C HIS A 272 -25.54 20.57 21.14
N ARG A 273 -25.28 21.88 21.05
CA ARG A 273 -24.06 22.42 20.42
C ARG A 273 -22.76 21.76 20.86
N GLU A 274 -22.55 21.59 22.15
CA GLU A 274 -21.26 21.05 22.68
C GLU A 274 -21.04 19.60 22.22
N GLU A 275 -22.09 18.81 22.24
CA GLU A 275 -22.04 17.41 21.80
C GLU A 275 -21.83 17.30 20.29
N LEU A 276 -22.53 18.14 19.51
CA LEU A 276 -22.38 18.17 18.05
C LEU A 276 -20.97 18.59 17.63
N VAL A 277 -20.41 19.66 18.24
CA VAL A 277 -19.05 20.12 17.97
C VAL A 277 -18.01 19.04 18.31
N TYR A 278 -18.14 18.42 19.51
CA TYR A 278 -17.25 17.33 19.91
C TYR A 278 -17.38 16.11 18.98
N GLY A 279 -18.60 15.80 18.55
CA GLY A 279 -18.86 14.72 17.60
C GLY A 279 -18.24 14.95 16.24
N VAL A 280 -18.30 16.17 15.70
CA VAL A 280 -17.66 16.56 14.43
C VAL A 280 -16.12 16.47 14.55
N GLU A 281 -15.54 16.83 15.69
CA GLU A 281 -14.10 16.67 15.93
C GLU A 281 -13.68 15.20 15.91
N ASN A 282 -14.46 14.30 16.54
CA ASN A 282 -14.19 12.86 16.48
C ASN A 282 -14.40 12.29 15.07
N LEU A 283 -15.43 12.76 14.35
CA LEU A 283 -15.64 12.37 12.95
C LEU A 283 -14.50 12.81 12.06
N ALA A 284 -14.00 14.04 12.23
CA ALA A 284 -12.83 14.55 11.50
C ALA A 284 -11.56 13.74 11.80
N MET A 285 -11.40 13.29 13.06
CA MET A 285 -10.27 12.43 13.42
C MET A 285 -10.40 11.04 12.77
N LEU A 286 -11.58 10.44 12.75
CA LEU A 286 -11.82 9.17 12.04
C LEU A 286 -11.56 9.30 10.55
N ASP A 287 -12.04 10.37 9.91
CA ASP A 287 -11.81 10.62 8.50
C ASP A 287 -10.32 10.83 8.19
N LEU A 288 -9.59 11.56 9.04
CA LEU A 288 -8.14 11.68 8.90
C LEU A 288 -7.43 10.33 8.98
N ILE A 289 -7.86 9.44 9.89
CA ILE A 289 -7.29 8.08 10.00
C ILE A 289 -7.63 7.27 8.74
N PHE A 290 -8.84 7.39 8.22
CA PHE A 290 -9.24 6.79 6.95
C PHE A 290 -8.45 7.34 5.77
N ALA A 291 -8.21 8.65 5.72
CA ALA A 291 -7.37 9.28 4.72
C ALA A 291 -5.92 8.77 4.77
N LYS A 292 -5.34 8.59 5.97
CA LYS A 292 -4.01 7.98 6.15
C LYS A 292 -3.96 6.55 5.62
N ALA A 293 -5.01 5.76 5.85
CA ALA A 293 -5.09 4.39 5.37
C ALA A 293 -5.23 4.32 3.83
N LYS A 294 -6.07 5.15 3.23
CA LYS A 294 -6.23 5.29 1.76
C LYS A 294 -4.91 5.75 1.11
N TYR A 295 -4.24 6.73 1.69
CA TYR A 295 -2.95 7.24 1.21
C TYR A 295 -1.84 6.19 1.32
N ALA A 296 -1.84 5.39 2.39
CA ALA A 296 -0.91 4.27 2.56
C ALA A 296 -1.08 3.21 1.46
N GLU A 297 -2.31 2.96 1.00
CA GLU A 297 -2.59 2.03 -0.09
C GLU A 297 -2.08 2.57 -1.44
N GLU A 298 -2.31 3.86 -1.75
CA GLU A 298 -1.78 4.51 -2.95
C GLU A 298 -0.26 4.42 -3.01
N LEU A 299 0.42 4.70 -1.90
CA LEU A 299 1.88 4.62 -1.80
C LEU A 299 2.41 3.19 -1.78
N LYS A 300 1.56 2.16 -1.70
CA LYS A 300 1.95 0.77 -1.41
C LYS A 300 2.87 0.73 -0.16
N ALA A 301 2.44 1.44 0.88
CA ALA A 301 3.20 1.65 2.10
C ALA A 301 2.99 0.50 3.09
N SER A 302 3.95 0.32 3.99
CA SER A 302 3.85 -0.60 5.13
C SER A 302 3.99 0.14 6.46
N GLU A 303 3.50 -0.47 7.52
CA GLU A 303 3.68 0.02 8.88
C GLU A 303 5.16 -0.12 9.29
N PRO A 304 5.86 0.97 9.63
CA PRO A 304 7.22 0.89 10.16
C PRO A 304 7.21 0.48 11.64
N VAL A 305 8.25 -0.22 12.07
CA VAL A 305 8.49 -0.47 13.49
C VAL A 305 9.23 0.73 14.07
N LEU A 306 8.56 1.49 14.95
CA LEU A 306 9.21 2.58 15.68
C LEU A 306 9.90 2.05 16.94
N LYS A 307 11.19 2.38 17.11
CA LYS A 307 11.97 2.03 18.29
C LYS A 307 12.14 3.23 19.21
N GLU A 308 11.91 3.02 20.50
CA GLU A 308 12.17 4.07 21.49
C GLU A 308 13.68 4.31 21.61
N MET A 309 14.09 5.57 21.55
CA MET A 309 15.48 5.93 21.84
C MET A 309 15.73 6.02 23.34
N PRO A 310 16.82 5.44 23.86
CA PRO A 310 17.06 5.38 25.30
C PRO A 310 17.18 6.78 25.91
N LYS A 311 16.40 7.03 26.98
CA LYS A 311 16.50 8.25 27.79
C LYS A 311 17.65 8.10 28.78
N VAL A 312 18.70 8.86 28.65
CA VAL A 312 19.81 8.86 29.60
C VAL A 312 19.38 9.60 30.87
N LYS A 313 19.09 8.85 31.97
CA LYS A 313 18.76 9.45 33.27
C LYS A 313 20.00 10.13 33.87
N GLY A 314 19.92 11.42 34.14
CA GLY A 314 20.79 12.09 35.10
C GLY A 314 22.02 12.85 34.57
N GLN A 315 22.12 13.15 33.27
CA GLN A 315 23.15 14.03 32.75
C GLN A 315 22.55 15.21 31.98
N THR A 316 23.00 16.41 32.32
CA THR A 316 22.80 17.63 31.53
C THR A 316 23.30 17.36 30.10
N SER A 317 22.47 17.61 29.14
CA SER A 317 22.42 17.21 27.75
C SER A 317 23.64 17.44 26.84
N LYS A 318 24.89 17.26 27.25
CA LYS A 318 26.00 17.68 26.40
C LYS A 318 27.13 16.67 26.12
N SER A 319 27.11 15.46 26.68
CA SER A 319 28.09 14.44 26.28
C SER A 319 27.61 13.02 26.55
N TYR A 320 27.62 12.19 25.55
CA TYR A 320 27.45 10.73 25.66
C TYR A 320 28.78 10.12 26.11
N PRO A 321 28.85 9.27 27.16
CA PRO A 321 30.11 8.63 27.53
C PRO A 321 30.57 7.69 26.44
N VAL A 322 31.73 7.99 25.83
CA VAL A 322 32.47 7.10 24.93
C VAL A 322 32.81 5.84 25.72
N GLY A 323 32.14 4.70 25.44
CA GLY A 323 32.44 3.43 26.12
C GLY A 323 31.23 2.57 26.52
N ARG A 324 29.98 2.96 26.24
CA ARG A 324 28.84 2.02 26.39
C ARG A 324 28.75 1.11 25.16
N SER A 325 28.42 -0.13 25.43
CA SER A 325 28.23 -1.19 24.43
C SER A 325 27.45 -0.67 23.23
N THR A 326 28.03 -0.85 22.03
CA THR A 326 27.48 -0.45 20.73
C THR A 326 26.16 -1.15 20.37
N SER A 327 25.73 -2.15 21.18
CA SER A 327 24.52 -2.94 20.96
C SER A 327 23.19 -2.19 21.23
N ASP A 328 23.22 -1.05 21.98
CA ASP A 328 22.00 -0.37 22.42
C ASP A 328 21.60 0.85 21.56
N VAL A 329 22.27 1.06 20.43
CA VAL A 329 21.96 2.16 19.50
C VAL A 329 20.89 1.68 18.51
N SER A 330 19.71 2.26 18.58
CA SER A 330 18.68 2.08 17.56
C SER A 330 19.16 2.65 16.23
N THR A 331 19.34 1.79 15.23
CA THR A 331 19.76 2.17 13.88
C THR A 331 18.56 2.30 12.95
N ILE A 332 18.66 3.16 11.94
CA ILE A 332 17.70 3.24 10.84
C ILE A 332 17.86 1.98 10.01
N GLN A 333 16.77 1.23 9.81
CA GLN A 333 16.71 0.10 8.90
C GLN A 333 15.53 0.27 7.96
N LEU A 334 15.79 0.62 6.70
CA LEU A 334 14.79 0.78 5.67
C LEU A 334 15.04 -0.19 4.54
N ILE A 335 14.03 -0.99 4.23
CA ILE A 335 14.07 -2.04 3.21
C ILE A 335 13.21 -1.59 2.04
N GLN A 336 13.79 -1.52 0.83
CA GLN A 336 13.10 -1.12 -0.40
C GLN A 336 12.32 0.20 -0.24
N ALA A 337 12.93 1.18 0.43
CA ALA A 337 12.33 2.48 0.69
C ALA A 337 12.25 3.33 -0.57
N ARG A 338 11.10 3.92 -0.83
CA ARG A 338 10.84 4.77 -2.00
C ARG A 338 10.51 6.19 -1.56
N HIS A 339 10.91 7.17 -2.36
CA HIS A 339 10.55 8.56 -2.10
C HIS A 339 9.04 8.76 -2.36
N PRO A 340 8.25 9.21 -1.35
CA PRO A 340 6.79 9.24 -1.46
C PRO A 340 6.24 10.24 -2.49
N LEU A 341 7.02 11.22 -2.90
CA LEU A 341 6.61 12.23 -3.89
C LEU A 341 6.97 11.86 -5.34
N LEU A 342 7.76 10.78 -5.54
CA LEU A 342 8.08 10.28 -6.88
C LEU A 342 7.03 9.26 -7.34
N ASP A 343 6.96 9.01 -8.65
CA ASP A 343 6.05 8.02 -9.23
C ASP A 343 6.40 6.61 -8.71
N PRO A 344 5.46 5.91 -8.05
CA PRO A 344 5.69 4.57 -7.49
C PRO A 344 6.13 3.50 -8.50
N ASN A 345 5.89 3.72 -9.80
CA ASN A 345 6.21 2.75 -10.84
C ASN A 345 7.63 2.93 -11.41
N THR A 346 8.18 4.13 -11.30
CA THR A 346 9.49 4.49 -11.88
C THR A 346 10.57 4.74 -10.83
N VAL A 347 10.18 5.01 -9.58
CA VAL A 347 11.12 5.26 -8.48
C VAL A 347 11.94 4.01 -8.17
N VAL A 348 13.26 4.18 -8.11
CA VAL A 348 14.17 3.11 -7.68
C VAL A 348 14.18 3.04 -6.15
N PRO A 349 13.86 1.88 -5.55
CA PRO A 349 13.90 1.74 -4.10
C PRO A 349 15.33 1.68 -3.59
N ILE A 350 15.54 2.22 -2.37
CA ILE A 350 16.83 2.19 -1.68
C ILE A 350 16.74 1.34 -0.42
N ASP A 351 17.86 0.66 -0.11
CA ASP A 351 18.02 -0.06 1.15
C ASP A 351 18.98 0.73 2.05
N VAL A 352 18.52 1.02 3.28
CA VAL A 352 19.35 1.67 4.31
C VAL A 352 19.43 0.72 5.49
N ASP A 353 20.46 -0.13 5.50
CA ASP A 353 20.68 -1.16 6.52
C ASP A 353 22.14 -1.10 7.01
N PRO A 354 22.52 -0.09 7.82
CA PRO A 354 23.82 0.01 8.41
C PRO A 354 23.99 -1.03 9.52
N LYS A 355 25.24 -1.41 9.80
CA LYS A 355 25.55 -2.30 10.91
C LYS A 355 25.10 -1.71 12.25
N PRO A 356 24.69 -2.55 13.24
CA PRO A 356 24.40 -2.08 14.59
C PRO A 356 25.55 -1.23 15.16
N GLY A 357 25.22 -0.14 15.84
CA GLY A 357 26.19 0.81 16.37
C GLY A 357 26.60 1.92 15.40
N THR A 358 26.14 1.93 14.16
CA THR A 358 26.40 3.02 13.20
C THR A 358 25.63 4.27 13.63
N ARG A 359 26.32 5.39 13.73
CA ARG A 359 25.78 6.72 14.05
C ARG A 359 25.79 7.66 12.86
N ALA A 360 26.78 7.52 11.97
CA ALA A 360 26.87 8.37 10.78
C ALA A 360 26.98 7.56 9.49
N ILE A 361 26.23 7.98 8.49
CA ILE A 361 26.28 7.42 7.11
C ILE A 361 26.77 8.53 6.19
N ILE A 362 27.93 8.32 5.55
CA ILE A 362 28.52 9.27 4.59
C ILE A 362 28.26 8.77 3.17
N ILE A 363 27.35 9.44 2.46
CA ILE A 363 26.95 9.10 1.09
C ILE A 363 27.86 9.83 0.11
N THR A 364 28.56 9.07 -0.71
CA THR A 364 29.50 9.60 -1.71
C THR A 364 29.07 9.23 -3.14
N GLY A 365 29.42 10.04 -4.11
CA GLY A 365 29.07 9.82 -5.53
C GLY A 365 28.81 11.13 -6.27
N PRO A 366 28.47 11.07 -7.58
CA PRO A 366 28.15 12.27 -8.37
C PRO A 366 26.83 12.91 -7.90
N ASN A 367 26.68 14.24 -8.06
CA ASN A 367 25.47 14.96 -7.67
C ASN A 367 24.23 14.45 -8.40
N THR A 368 24.37 14.12 -9.68
CA THR A 368 23.30 13.54 -10.51
C THR A 368 22.87 12.13 -10.07
N GLY A 369 23.59 11.49 -9.13
CA GLY A 369 23.34 10.13 -8.68
C GLY A 369 22.13 9.94 -7.75
N GLY A 370 21.49 11.02 -7.28
CA GLY A 370 20.35 10.97 -6.36
C GLY A 370 20.70 11.02 -4.86
N LYS A 371 21.87 11.57 -4.48
CA LYS A 371 22.31 11.74 -3.07
C LYS A 371 21.27 12.52 -2.26
N THR A 372 20.90 13.69 -2.74
CA THR A 372 19.88 14.59 -2.14
C THR A 372 18.54 13.89 -1.98
N VAL A 373 18.10 13.14 -3.02
CA VAL A 373 16.83 12.39 -2.97
C VAL A 373 16.89 11.28 -1.91
N SER A 374 18.03 10.57 -1.79
CA SER A 374 18.20 9.54 -0.77
C SER A 374 18.16 10.12 0.65
N LEU A 375 18.82 11.25 0.88
CA LEU A 375 18.77 11.99 2.15
C LEU A 375 17.35 12.45 2.49
N LYS A 376 16.67 13.10 1.53
CA LYS A 376 15.26 13.52 1.69
C LYS A 376 14.34 12.34 1.97
N THR A 377 14.56 11.19 1.30
CA THR A 377 13.77 9.99 1.53
C THR A 377 13.82 9.57 2.99
N VAL A 378 15.01 9.41 3.56
CA VAL A 378 15.16 8.97 4.96
C VAL A 378 14.51 9.95 5.92
N GLY A 379 14.79 11.24 5.78
CA GLY A 379 14.22 12.29 6.63
C GLY A 379 12.69 12.34 6.55
N LEU A 380 12.15 12.30 5.33
CA LEU A 380 10.72 12.39 5.09
C LEU A 380 9.98 11.16 5.63
N LEU A 381 10.55 9.95 5.46
CA LEU A 381 9.95 8.72 6.01
C LEU A 381 9.96 8.71 7.54
N ALA A 382 10.97 9.28 8.20
CA ALA A 382 10.99 9.45 9.65
C ALA A 382 9.87 10.40 10.11
N LEU A 383 9.69 11.56 9.45
CA LEU A 383 8.59 12.48 9.74
C LEU A 383 7.22 11.87 9.52
N MET A 384 7.05 11.11 8.43
CA MET A 384 5.80 10.40 8.13
C MET A 384 5.47 9.37 9.22
N ALA A 385 6.43 8.54 9.61
CA ALA A 385 6.25 7.54 10.66
C ALA A 385 5.84 8.17 12.00
N GLN A 386 6.50 9.28 12.40
CA GLN A 386 6.19 10.01 13.62
C GLN A 386 4.85 10.77 13.56
N SER A 387 4.28 10.95 12.37
CA SER A 387 2.94 11.51 12.16
C SER A 387 1.84 10.44 12.12
N GLY A 388 2.20 9.15 12.27
CA GLY A 388 1.27 8.03 12.17
C GLY A 388 0.89 7.67 10.72
N LEU A 389 1.72 8.05 9.74
CA LEU A 389 1.60 7.65 8.35
C LEU A 389 2.45 6.40 8.11
N HIS A 390 1.90 5.44 7.40
CA HIS A 390 2.69 4.34 6.87
C HIS A 390 3.68 4.84 5.83
N ILE A 391 4.81 4.16 5.70
CA ILE A 391 5.89 4.57 4.82
C ILE A 391 6.00 3.68 3.58
N PRO A 392 6.33 4.23 2.39
CA PRO A 392 6.52 3.44 1.18
C PRO A 392 7.85 2.65 1.22
N ALA A 393 7.91 1.68 2.12
CA ALA A 393 9.00 0.73 2.32
C ALA A 393 8.44 -0.67 2.53
N GLN A 394 9.28 -1.69 2.47
CA GLN A 394 8.88 -3.07 2.76
C GLN A 394 8.62 -3.26 4.25
N GLY A 395 7.68 -4.16 4.58
CA GLY A 395 7.39 -4.54 5.97
C GLY A 395 8.63 -5.05 6.70
N GLY A 396 8.76 -4.70 7.99
CA GLY A 396 9.95 -4.95 8.78
C GLY A 396 10.99 -3.81 8.75
N SER A 397 10.70 -2.70 8.07
CA SER A 397 11.50 -1.47 8.17
C SER A 397 11.38 -0.87 9.57
N GLU A 398 12.53 -0.48 10.15
CA GLU A 398 12.63 0.03 11.50
C GLU A 398 13.19 1.45 11.52
N LEU A 399 12.59 2.31 12.33
CA LEU A 399 13.02 3.69 12.52
C LEU A 399 13.09 4.04 14.00
N PRO A 400 14.12 4.76 14.48
CA PRO A 400 14.08 5.39 15.80
C PRO A 400 13.01 6.48 15.84
N CYS A 401 12.35 6.66 17.00
CA CYS A 401 11.52 7.82 17.24
C CYS A 401 12.41 9.01 17.66
N PHE A 402 12.69 9.89 16.72
CA PHE A 402 13.59 11.03 16.93
C PHE A 402 12.90 12.13 17.74
N HIS A 403 13.67 12.77 18.64
CA HIS A 403 13.22 13.94 19.37
C HIS A 403 13.14 15.17 18.46
N ALA A 404 14.10 15.31 17.56
CA ALA A 404 14.13 16.35 16.55
C ALA A 404 14.75 15.83 15.25
N VAL A 405 14.33 16.40 14.13
CA VAL A 405 14.92 16.16 12.81
C VAL A 405 15.40 17.51 12.27
N TYR A 406 16.67 17.55 11.88
CA TYR A 406 17.30 18.74 11.31
C TYR A 406 17.84 18.43 9.92
N ALA A 407 17.62 19.34 8.98
CA ALA A 407 18.12 19.18 7.63
C ALA A 407 18.75 20.50 7.13
N ASP A 408 19.94 20.39 6.55
CA ASP A 408 20.56 21.42 5.73
C ASP A 408 20.77 20.85 4.32
N ILE A 409 19.77 21.05 3.49
CA ILE A 409 19.71 20.61 2.10
C ILE A 409 19.32 21.83 1.29
N GLY A 410 20.21 22.36 0.47
CA GLY A 410 19.97 23.57 -0.33
C GLY A 410 20.16 23.32 -1.81
N ASP A 411 19.38 24.02 -2.65
CA ASP A 411 19.58 24.09 -4.09
C ASP A 411 20.57 25.23 -4.40
N GLU A 412 21.72 24.92 -4.95
CA GLU A 412 22.75 25.89 -5.38
C GLU A 412 22.31 26.79 -6.57
N GLN A 413 21.08 26.62 -7.09
CA GLN A 413 20.68 27.19 -8.39
C GLN A 413 19.89 28.52 -8.33
N SER A 414 19.73 29.17 -7.21
CA SER A 414 19.16 30.52 -7.18
C SER A 414 20.26 31.58 -7.44
N ILE A 415 20.25 32.11 -8.64
CA ILE A 415 21.21 33.08 -9.18
C ILE A 415 21.34 34.38 -8.33
N GLU A 416 20.38 34.67 -7.48
CA GLU A 416 20.33 35.87 -6.65
C GLU A 416 21.13 35.78 -5.32
N GLN A 417 21.74 34.61 -4.98
CA GLN A 417 22.34 34.35 -3.68
C GLN A 417 23.82 33.88 -3.70
N SER A 418 24.55 34.08 -4.78
CA SER A 418 25.90 33.50 -4.98
C SER A 418 27.01 33.96 -4.03
N LEU A 419 26.81 34.98 -3.20
CA LEU A 419 27.74 35.37 -2.12
C LEU A 419 27.29 34.87 -0.73
N SER A 420 26.16 34.14 -0.65
CA SER A 420 25.57 33.73 0.63
C SER A 420 25.45 32.24 0.85
N THR A 421 25.80 31.37 -0.15
CA THR A 421 25.58 29.91 -0.04
C THR A 421 26.36 29.32 1.13
N PHE A 422 27.69 29.49 1.19
CA PHE A 422 28.52 29.02 2.31
C PHE A 422 28.08 29.60 3.65
N SER A 423 27.92 30.95 3.72
CA SER A 423 27.52 31.61 4.94
C SER A 423 26.12 31.21 5.40
N GLY A 424 25.20 31.00 4.47
CA GLY A 424 23.84 30.51 4.73
C GLY A 424 23.83 29.08 5.33
N HIS A 425 24.57 28.17 4.71
CA HIS A 425 24.73 26.79 5.21
C HIS A 425 25.37 26.79 6.59
N ILE A 426 26.48 27.48 6.78
CA ILE A 426 27.15 27.56 8.08
C ILE A 426 26.27 28.18 9.17
N THR A 427 25.50 29.20 8.85
CA THR A 427 24.55 29.78 9.81
C THR A 427 23.49 28.78 10.24
N ASN A 428 22.95 28.01 9.29
CA ASN A 428 22.00 26.97 9.58
C ASN A 428 22.63 25.82 10.40
N ILE A 429 23.83 25.37 10.01
CA ILE A 429 24.59 24.35 10.75
C ILE A 429 24.84 24.82 12.19
N ILE A 430 25.26 26.07 12.42
CA ILE A 430 25.44 26.64 13.76
C ILE A 430 24.14 26.60 14.56
N HIS A 431 23.02 26.92 13.93
CA HIS A 431 21.70 26.84 14.58
C HIS A 431 21.37 25.41 14.99
N ILE A 432 21.56 24.44 14.11
CA ILE A 432 21.37 23.00 14.37
C ILE A 432 22.28 22.54 15.52
N LEU A 433 23.58 22.84 15.46
CA LEU A 433 24.55 22.41 16.46
C LEU A 433 24.25 22.94 17.88
N LYS A 434 23.53 24.07 18.02
CA LYS A 434 23.09 24.60 19.30
C LYS A 434 21.92 23.87 19.93
N GLN A 435 21.08 23.21 19.12
CA GLN A 435 19.80 22.63 19.55
C GLN A 435 19.82 21.09 19.58
N LEU A 436 20.74 20.45 18.89
CA LEU A 436 20.78 19.01 18.75
C LEU A 436 21.07 18.28 20.07
N ASP A 437 20.52 17.09 20.18
CA ASP A 437 20.79 16.13 21.25
C ASP A 437 21.08 14.72 20.65
N HIS A 438 21.37 13.75 21.53
CA HIS A 438 21.68 12.38 21.13
C HIS A 438 20.49 11.63 20.47
N ARG A 439 19.26 12.16 20.56
CA ARG A 439 18.06 11.63 19.96
C ARG A 439 17.65 12.37 18.68
N SER A 440 18.50 13.23 18.18
CA SER A 440 18.26 13.98 16.97
C SER A 440 18.69 13.21 15.71
N LEU A 441 17.97 13.42 14.61
CA LEU A 441 18.41 13.05 13.26
C LEU A 441 18.93 14.30 12.55
N VAL A 442 20.16 14.25 12.07
CA VAL A 442 20.81 15.34 11.34
C VAL A 442 21.10 14.93 9.91
N ILE A 443 20.70 15.74 8.96
CA ILE A 443 20.85 15.47 7.53
C ILE A 443 21.55 16.67 6.88
N PHE A 444 22.74 16.42 6.31
CA PHE A 444 23.52 17.44 5.59
C PHE A 444 23.76 17.04 4.15
N ASP A 445 23.46 17.93 3.23
CA ASP A 445 23.85 17.80 1.83
C ASP A 445 25.02 18.74 1.54
N GLU A 446 26.04 18.22 0.86
CA GLU A 446 27.25 18.94 0.45
C GLU A 446 27.99 19.67 1.62
N LEU A 447 28.10 18.98 2.77
CA LEU A 447 28.75 19.54 3.95
C LEU A 447 30.15 20.07 3.65
N GLY A 448 30.37 21.36 3.87
CA GLY A 448 31.65 22.04 3.65
C GLY A 448 31.82 22.60 2.24
N ALA A 449 30.82 22.49 1.34
CA ALA A 449 30.90 23.08 0.00
C ALA A 449 30.86 24.61 0.01
N GLY A 450 31.35 25.25 -1.07
CA GLY A 450 31.30 26.71 -1.23
C GLY A 450 32.51 27.46 -0.65
N THR A 451 33.59 26.76 -0.21
CA THR A 451 34.85 27.34 0.22
C THR A 451 36.05 26.56 -0.37
N ASP A 452 37.27 26.91 0.02
CA ASP A 452 38.48 26.16 -0.36
C ASP A 452 38.28 24.66 -0.01
N PRO A 453 38.55 23.70 -0.94
CA PRO A 453 38.31 22.28 -0.73
C PRO A 453 39.02 21.72 0.52
N GLN A 454 40.24 22.18 0.86
CA GLN A 454 40.96 21.66 2.02
C GLN A 454 40.34 22.20 3.32
N GLU A 455 39.97 23.48 3.36
CA GLU A 455 39.30 24.10 4.51
C GLU A 455 37.89 23.51 4.70
N GLY A 456 37.15 23.30 3.60
CA GLY A 456 35.82 22.68 3.59
C GLY A 456 35.82 21.25 4.12
N ALA A 457 36.77 20.44 3.66
CA ALA A 457 36.96 19.08 4.14
C ALA A 457 37.36 19.01 5.63
N ALA A 458 38.25 19.90 6.08
CA ALA A 458 38.67 19.97 7.48
C ALA A 458 37.50 20.37 8.38
N LEU A 459 36.72 21.38 7.98
CA LEU A 459 35.53 21.87 8.70
C LEU A 459 34.45 20.74 8.77
N ALA A 460 34.19 20.07 7.67
CA ALA A 460 33.24 18.97 7.61
C ALA A 460 33.60 17.80 8.55
N ARG A 461 34.92 17.45 8.62
CA ARG A 461 35.42 16.47 9.59
C ARG A 461 35.25 16.92 11.04
N ALA A 462 35.52 18.18 11.33
CA ALA A 462 35.35 18.72 12.69
C ALA A 462 33.87 18.69 13.12
N ILE A 463 32.96 19.10 12.23
CA ILE A 463 31.52 19.04 12.48
C ILE A 463 31.08 17.58 12.70
N LEU A 464 31.49 16.64 11.86
CA LEU A 464 31.17 15.21 12.02
C LEU A 464 31.69 14.64 13.35
N ASN A 465 32.89 14.97 13.77
CA ASN A 465 33.40 14.54 15.07
C ASN A 465 32.50 15.06 16.21
N HIS A 466 32.13 16.34 16.18
CA HIS A 466 31.22 16.90 17.18
C HIS A 466 29.86 16.21 17.21
N LEU A 467 29.30 15.85 16.04
CA LEU A 467 28.04 15.10 15.93
C LEU A 467 28.16 13.68 16.52
N LEU A 468 29.29 13.01 16.28
CA LEU A 468 29.58 11.70 16.85
C LEU A 468 29.75 11.76 18.39
N GLU A 469 30.43 12.79 18.91
CA GLU A 469 30.56 13.05 20.35
C GLU A 469 29.20 13.30 21.01
N THR A 470 28.30 14.02 20.32
CA THR A 470 26.93 14.23 20.79
C THR A 470 26.09 12.95 20.73
N GLY A 471 26.43 12.03 19.83
CA GLY A 471 25.81 10.73 19.69
C GLY A 471 24.49 10.75 18.89
N CYS A 472 24.23 11.79 18.12
CA CYS A 472 23.06 11.89 17.24
C CYS A 472 23.21 11.00 16.00
N THR A 473 22.09 10.66 15.38
CA THR A 473 22.07 9.95 14.09
C THR A 473 22.31 10.94 12.96
N THR A 474 23.30 10.67 12.10
CA THR A 474 23.72 11.63 11.08
C THR A 474 23.77 10.99 9.68
N LEU A 475 23.19 11.67 8.69
CA LEU A 475 23.33 11.36 7.28
C LEU A 475 23.99 12.53 6.56
N VAL A 476 25.07 12.29 5.84
CA VAL A 476 25.79 13.35 5.12
C VAL A 476 26.07 12.91 3.69
N ALA A 477 25.72 13.77 2.74
CA ALA A 477 26.20 13.61 1.37
C ALA A 477 27.41 14.54 1.14
N THR A 478 28.41 14.03 0.45
CA THR A 478 29.62 14.78 0.15
C THR A 478 30.32 14.29 -1.11
N HIS A 479 31.17 15.13 -1.66
CA HIS A 479 32.09 14.77 -2.75
C HIS A 479 33.56 14.75 -2.31
N TYR A 480 33.88 15.11 -1.04
CA TYR A 480 35.24 15.15 -0.53
C TYR A 480 35.84 13.74 -0.31
N PRO A 481 37.04 13.44 -0.93
CA PRO A 481 37.72 12.15 -0.73
C PRO A 481 38.14 11.91 0.72
N GLU A 482 38.53 12.97 1.46
CA GLU A 482 38.95 12.92 2.84
C GLU A 482 37.88 12.33 3.77
N LEU A 483 36.60 12.61 3.49
CA LEU A 483 35.49 12.10 4.27
C LEU A 483 35.25 10.60 4.01
N LYS A 484 35.67 10.06 2.83
CA LYS A 484 35.63 8.62 2.57
C LYS A 484 36.62 7.88 3.48
N THR A 485 37.83 8.45 3.62
CA THR A 485 38.86 7.91 4.49
C THR A 485 38.46 8.03 5.96
N PHE A 486 37.90 9.17 6.36
CA PHE A 486 37.34 9.39 7.69
C PHE A 486 36.30 8.33 8.06
N ALA A 487 35.37 8.03 7.17
CA ALA A 487 34.35 7.02 7.40
C ALA A 487 34.92 5.58 7.50
N HIS A 488 36.07 5.32 6.91
CA HIS A 488 36.73 4.01 7.02
C HIS A 488 37.48 3.85 8.33
N SER A 489 38.09 4.93 8.85
CA SER A 489 38.97 4.92 10.04
C SER A 489 38.23 5.23 11.35
N THR A 490 37.00 5.71 11.31
CA THR A 490 36.24 6.16 12.49
C THR A 490 35.15 5.15 12.86
N GLU A 491 35.17 4.67 14.10
CA GLU A 491 34.17 3.77 14.63
C GLU A 491 32.78 4.45 14.66
N GLY A 492 31.72 3.71 14.30
CA GLY A 492 30.34 4.26 14.25
C GLY A 492 30.04 5.05 12.99
N VAL A 493 30.97 5.17 12.04
CA VAL A 493 30.77 5.81 10.74
C VAL A 493 30.83 4.79 9.62
N VAL A 494 29.95 4.89 8.65
CA VAL A 494 29.93 4.00 7.49
C VAL A 494 29.86 4.79 6.19
N ASN A 495 30.65 4.36 5.21
CA ASN A 495 30.51 4.84 3.83
C ASN A 495 29.27 4.28 3.16
N ALA A 496 28.64 5.08 2.32
CA ALA A 496 27.63 4.64 1.38
C ALA A 496 27.88 5.28 0.01
N SER A 497 27.39 4.63 -1.03
CA SER A 497 27.55 5.16 -2.39
C SER A 497 26.35 4.89 -3.24
N LEU A 498 26.08 5.80 -4.17
CA LEU A 498 25.09 5.61 -5.23
C LEU A 498 25.77 5.03 -6.47
N GLU A 499 25.15 4.01 -7.01
CA GLU A 499 25.68 3.34 -8.19
C GLU A 499 25.45 4.18 -9.45
N PHE A 500 26.43 4.14 -10.35
CA PHE A 500 26.39 4.82 -11.64
C PHE A 500 26.77 3.81 -12.73
N ASP A 501 25.91 3.69 -13.75
CA ASP A 501 26.18 2.80 -14.87
C ASP A 501 27.09 3.49 -15.90
N ILE A 502 28.32 3.03 -15.95
CA ILE A 502 29.33 3.55 -16.89
C ILE A 502 28.95 3.24 -18.34
N LYS A 503 28.17 2.18 -18.60
CA LYS A 503 27.78 1.79 -19.97
C LYS A 503 26.74 2.75 -20.56
N THR A 504 25.74 3.12 -19.78
CA THR A 504 24.66 4.01 -20.21
C THR A 504 24.92 5.48 -19.87
N LEU A 505 25.95 5.78 -19.08
CA LEU A 505 26.24 7.11 -18.50
C LEU A 505 25.04 7.66 -17.70
N ARG A 506 24.29 6.78 -17.05
CA ARG A 506 23.11 7.14 -16.25
C ARG A 506 23.27 6.65 -14.82
N PRO A 507 22.71 7.38 -13.83
CA PRO A 507 22.62 6.90 -12.46
C PRO A 507 21.65 5.71 -12.39
N THR A 508 22.02 4.70 -11.60
CA THR A 508 21.08 3.58 -11.31
C THR A 508 20.21 3.86 -10.10
N TYR A 509 20.53 4.89 -9.32
CA TYR A 509 19.88 5.30 -8.08
C TYR A 509 19.93 4.25 -6.94
N HIS A 510 20.62 3.14 -7.11
CA HIS A 510 20.80 2.17 -6.04
C HIS A 510 21.81 2.64 -5.00
N LEU A 511 21.38 2.66 -3.73
CA LEU A 511 22.24 2.99 -2.59
C LEU A 511 22.92 1.72 -2.06
N THR A 512 24.24 1.76 -1.95
CA THR A 512 25.05 0.67 -1.38
C THR A 512 25.76 1.14 -0.13
N ILE A 513 25.46 0.55 1.04
CA ILE A 513 26.11 0.85 2.32
C ILE A 513 27.35 -0.01 2.51
N GLY A 514 28.39 0.56 3.13
CA GLY A 514 29.66 -0.11 3.45
C GLY A 514 30.73 0.05 2.38
N LEU A 515 30.41 0.65 1.22
CA LEU A 515 31.40 0.88 0.15
C LEU A 515 31.40 2.37 -0.23
N PRO A 516 32.58 3.02 -0.34
CA PRO A 516 32.67 4.39 -0.82
C PRO A 516 32.38 4.50 -2.31
N GLY A 517 31.92 5.68 -2.76
CA GLY A 517 31.71 5.99 -4.18
C GLY A 517 33.04 6.16 -4.93
N ARG A 518 33.07 5.72 -6.18
CA ARG A 518 34.19 5.99 -7.11
C ARG A 518 34.02 7.32 -7.81
N SER A 519 35.12 7.95 -8.11
CA SER A 519 35.18 9.06 -9.04
C SER A 519 35.25 8.48 -10.47
N ASN A 520 34.17 8.61 -11.22
CA ASN A 520 34.10 8.10 -12.61
C ASN A 520 34.40 9.18 -13.66
N ALA A 521 34.95 10.34 -13.23
CA ALA A 521 35.13 11.50 -14.09
C ALA A 521 35.94 11.20 -15.37
N LEU A 522 37.05 10.50 -15.25
CA LEU A 522 37.92 10.15 -16.39
C LEU A 522 37.23 9.17 -17.35
N LEU A 523 36.49 8.19 -16.83
CA LEU A 523 35.76 7.22 -17.64
C LEU A 523 34.57 7.90 -18.36
N ILE A 524 33.90 8.83 -17.70
CA ILE A 524 32.82 9.63 -18.29
C ILE A 524 33.39 10.54 -19.37
N ALA A 525 34.50 11.25 -19.10
CA ALA A 525 35.16 12.12 -20.08
C ALA A 525 35.62 11.34 -21.32
N GLN A 526 36.17 10.16 -21.13
CA GLN A 526 36.58 9.25 -22.24
C GLN A 526 35.39 8.89 -23.12
N ARG A 527 34.27 8.55 -22.53
CA ARG A 527 33.05 8.19 -23.27
C ARG A 527 32.37 9.35 -23.97
N LEU A 528 32.48 10.55 -23.38
CA LEU A 528 32.01 11.78 -24.02
C LEU A 528 32.91 12.26 -25.16
N GLY A 529 34.05 11.56 -25.40
CA GLY A 529 34.91 11.83 -26.54
C GLY A 529 36.15 12.68 -26.26
N LEU A 530 36.52 12.85 -24.96
CA LEU A 530 37.76 13.52 -24.62
C LEU A 530 38.98 12.71 -25.19
N PRO A 531 39.90 13.34 -25.93
CA PRO A 531 41.04 12.67 -26.57
C PRO A 531 41.86 11.84 -25.57
N GLN A 532 42.22 10.61 -25.99
CA GLN A 532 42.94 9.67 -25.13
C GLN A 532 44.25 10.21 -24.50
N PRO A 533 45.06 11.03 -25.22
CA PRO A 533 46.29 11.63 -24.64
C PRO A 533 46.02 12.50 -23.43
N ILE A 534 44.88 13.26 -23.43
CA ILE A 534 44.48 14.11 -22.30
C ILE A 534 44.08 13.23 -21.08
N ILE A 535 43.40 12.13 -21.36
CA ILE A 535 42.98 11.20 -20.32
C ILE A 535 44.19 10.48 -19.71
N ASP A 536 45.15 10.09 -20.54
CA ASP A 536 46.35 9.41 -20.08
C ASP A 536 47.28 10.36 -19.28
N SER A 537 47.34 11.63 -19.68
CA SER A 537 48.03 12.67 -18.89
C SER A 537 47.33 12.88 -17.52
N ALA A 538 45.99 12.98 -17.50
CA ALA A 538 45.24 13.11 -16.26
C ALA A 538 45.37 11.89 -15.35
N LYS A 539 45.45 10.67 -15.90
CA LYS A 539 45.70 9.43 -15.13
C LYS A 539 47.09 9.39 -14.50
N ALA A 540 48.10 9.97 -15.18
CA ALA A 540 49.47 10.02 -14.68
C ALA A 540 49.64 10.93 -13.46
N GLU A 541 48.74 11.91 -13.28
CA GLU A 541 48.63 12.79 -12.10
C GLU A 541 48.02 12.10 -10.86
N ILE A 542 47.29 10.97 -11.06
CA ILE A 542 46.63 10.24 -9.98
C ILE A 542 47.59 9.24 -9.34
N HIS A 543 47.66 9.23 -8.00
CA HIS A 543 48.55 8.35 -7.25
C HIS A 543 48.27 6.86 -7.54
N PRO A 544 49.30 6.01 -7.80
CA PRO A 544 49.11 4.60 -8.18
C PRO A 544 48.32 3.77 -7.16
N ASP A 545 48.43 4.07 -5.88
CA ASP A 545 47.71 3.35 -4.81
C ASP A 545 46.19 3.62 -4.84
N GLU A 546 45.76 4.82 -5.25
CA GLU A 546 44.32 5.13 -5.46
C GLU A 546 43.75 4.29 -6.60
N LEU A 547 44.52 4.09 -7.69
CA LEU A 547 44.10 3.27 -8.83
C LEU A 547 43.95 1.78 -8.47
N ARG A 548 44.81 1.28 -7.56
CA ARG A 548 44.74 -0.13 -7.07
C ARG A 548 43.55 -0.32 -6.14
N ALA A 549 43.31 0.63 -5.22
CA ALA A 549 42.17 0.62 -4.31
C ALA A 549 40.87 0.64 -5.09
N ASP A 550 40.80 1.44 -6.15
CA ASP A 550 39.62 1.53 -7.02
C ASP A 550 39.31 0.20 -7.75
N LYS A 551 40.33 -0.52 -8.24
CA LYS A 551 40.12 -1.84 -8.86
C LYS A 551 39.59 -2.87 -7.85
N LEU A 552 40.14 -2.93 -6.65
CA LEU A 552 39.70 -3.84 -5.60
C LEU A 552 38.24 -3.58 -5.22
N LEU A 553 37.84 -2.31 -5.12
CA LEU A 553 36.46 -1.92 -4.85
C LEU A 553 35.49 -2.35 -5.97
N ASP A 554 35.94 -2.37 -7.22
CA ASP A 554 35.15 -2.87 -8.36
C ASP A 554 34.84 -4.37 -8.24
N ASP A 555 35.85 -5.15 -7.87
CA ASP A 555 35.66 -6.60 -7.77
C ASP A 555 34.77 -6.96 -6.58
N ILE A 556 34.90 -6.26 -5.45
CA ILE A 556 34.01 -6.41 -4.31
C ILE A 556 32.56 -6.04 -4.70
N ARG A 557 32.38 -4.97 -5.48
CA ARG A 557 31.03 -4.57 -5.96
C ARG A 557 30.41 -5.60 -6.89
N LYS A 558 31.16 -6.12 -7.84
CA LYS A 558 30.66 -7.13 -8.77
C LYS A 558 30.17 -8.37 -8.03
N GLU A 559 30.93 -8.82 -7.03
CA GLU A 559 30.58 -9.99 -6.25
C GLU A 559 29.35 -9.73 -5.36
N ARG A 560 29.27 -8.56 -4.74
CA ARG A 560 28.11 -8.15 -3.94
C ARG A 560 26.83 -8.03 -4.80
N ASN A 561 26.93 -7.43 -5.98
CA ASN A 561 25.79 -7.30 -6.90
C ASN A 561 25.33 -8.67 -7.40
N ARG A 562 26.26 -9.61 -7.59
CA ARG A 562 25.95 -11.01 -7.91
C ARG A 562 25.16 -11.65 -6.76
N THR A 563 25.65 -11.53 -5.54
CA THR A 563 25.01 -12.08 -4.34
C THR A 563 23.62 -11.47 -4.10
N SER A 564 23.48 -10.14 -4.30
CA SER A 564 22.18 -9.46 -4.18
C SER A 564 21.17 -9.96 -5.21
N ARG A 565 21.57 -10.14 -6.47
CA ARG A 565 20.71 -10.70 -7.52
C ARG A 565 20.30 -12.14 -7.22
N GLU A 566 21.18 -12.94 -6.66
CA GLU A 566 20.85 -14.31 -6.24
C GLU A 566 19.88 -14.33 -5.07
N ARG A 567 20.05 -13.43 -4.09
CA ARG A 567 19.08 -13.25 -2.99
C ARG A 567 17.71 -12.86 -3.51
N GLN A 568 17.61 -11.90 -4.41
CA GLN A 568 16.31 -11.50 -5.00
C GLN A 568 15.64 -12.66 -5.77
N LYS A 569 16.42 -13.49 -6.46
CA LYS A 569 15.89 -14.68 -7.14
C LYS A 569 15.35 -15.70 -6.14
N LEU A 570 16.05 -15.90 -5.03
CA LEU A 570 15.62 -16.80 -3.95
C LEU A 570 14.35 -16.30 -3.27
N GLU A 571 14.28 -15.01 -3.00
CA GLU A 571 13.11 -14.37 -2.40
C GLU A 571 11.86 -14.50 -3.29
N LYS A 572 11.98 -14.17 -4.58
CA LYS A 572 10.90 -14.37 -5.55
C LYS A 572 10.49 -15.85 -5.71
N ALA A 573 11.45 -16.78 -5.58
CA ALA A 573 11.15 -18.21 -5.62
C ALA A 573 10.43 -18.66 -4.34
N ARG A 574 10.81 -18.11 -3.20
CA ARG A 574 10.15 -18.35 -1.91
C ARG A 574 8.71 -17.84 -1.92
N ASP A 575 8.48 -16.61 -2.37
CA ASP A 575 7.14 -16.02 -2.47
C ASP A 575 6.22 -16.84 -3.38
N ARG A 576 6.78 -17.34 -4.51
CA ARG A 576 6.04 -18.25 -5.40
C ARG A 576 5.67 -19.57 -4.70
N LEU A 577 6.61 -20.16 -3.98
CA LEU A 577 6.33 -21.38 -3.21
C LEU A 577 5.27 -21.15 -2.15
N GLU A 578 5.35 -20.07 -1.39
CA GLU A 578 4.34 -19.73 -0.39
C GLU A 578 2.96 -19.50 -1.00
N SER A 579 2.88 -18.82 -2.15
CA SER A 579 1.61 -18.64 -2.85
C SER A 579 1.02 -19.95 -3.36
N GLN A 580 1.85 -20.84 -3.91
CA GLN A 580 1.44 -22.18 -4.36
C GLN A 580 1.01 -23.07 -3.19
N THR A 581 1.70 -22.99 -2.06
CA THR A 581 1.32 -23.74 -0.84
C THR A 581 -0.06 -23.30 -0.36
N ARG A 582 -0.32 -22.00 -0.28
CA ARG A 582 -1.64 -21.48 0.11
C ARG A 582 -2.75 -21.88 -0.88
N GLU A 583 -2.43 -21.94 -2.17
CA GLU A 583 -3.40 -22.39 -3.19
C GLU A 583 -3.72 -23.88 -3.04
N ILE A 584 -2.70 -24.70 -2.77
CA ILE A 584 -2.87 -26.14 -2.52
C ILE A 584 -3.68 -26.38 -1.24
N GLU A 585 -3.41 -25.63 -0.17
CA GLU A 585 -4.17 -25.70 1.09
C GLU A 585 -5.66 -25.39 0.86
N LYS A 586 -5.98 -24.32 0.12
CA LYS A 586 -7.36 -23.99 -0.23
C LYS A 586 -8.04 -25.07 -1.08
N ARG A 587 -7.31 -25.70 -2.00
CA ARG A 587 -7.85 -26.79 -2.82
C ARG A 587 -8.09 -28.05 -1.98
N LEU A 588 -7.21 -28.35 -1.03
CA LEU A 588 -7.39 -29.47 -0.11
C LEU A 588 -8.60 -29.28 0.79
N GLU A 589 -8.78 -28.08 1.36
CA GLU A 589 -9.95 -27.74 2.17
C GLU A 589 -11.26 -27.95 1.37
N LYS A 590 -11.28 -27.46 0.13
CA LYS A 590 -12.44 -27.64 -0.76
C LYS A 590 -12.74 -29.11 -1.08
N ILE A 591 -11.71 -29.91 -1.33
CA ILE A 591 -11.85 -31.36 -1.58
C ILE A 591 -12.35 -32.09 -0.31
N GLU A 592 -11.90 -31.70 0.86
CA GLU A 592 -12.36 -32.27 2.12
C GLU A 592 -13.84 -31.93 2.39
N ASP A 593 -14.29 -30.74 2.07
CA ASP A 593 -15.68 -30.32 2.19
C ASP A 593 -16.57 -31.06 1.16
N GLU A 594 -16.17 -31.14 -0.09
CA GLU A 594 -16.87 -31.91 -1.14
C GLU A 594 -16.97 -33.40 -0.76
N ARG A 595 -15.90 -33.97 -0.20
CA ARG A 595 -15.90 -35.37 0.28
C ARG A 595 -16.87 -35.54 1.46
N ARG A 596 -16.94 -34.57 2.36
CA ARG A 596 -17.86 -34.57 3.50
C ARG A 596 -19.31 -34.55 3.06
N ASP A 597 -19.62 -33.72 2.07
CA ASP A 597 -20.95 -33.59 1.47
C ASP A 597 -21.39 -34.87 0.72
N VAL A 598 -20.49 -35.46 -0.04
CA VAL A 598 -20.78 -36.74 -0.73
C VAL A 598 -21.03 -37.88 0.26
N LEU A 599 -20.26 -37.97 1.34
CA LEU A 599 -20.46 -38.94 2.41
C LEU A 599 -21.78 -38.72 3.16
N ALA A 600 -22.14 -37.45 3.41
CA ALA A 600 -23.42 -37.12 4.05
C ALA A 600 -24.62 -37.52 3.16
N LYS A 601 -24.55 -37.25 1.87
CA LYS A 601 -25.58 -37.66 0.91
C LYS A 601 -25.72 -39.19 0.81
N ALA A 602 -24.59 -39.90 0.69
CA ALA A 602 -24.62 -41.39 0.62
C ALA A 602 -25.17 -42.01 1.90
N ARG A 603 -24.91 -41.44 3.09
CA ARG A 603 -25.53 -41.85 4.34
C ARG A 603 -27.05 -41.64 4.37
N ALA A 604 -27.48 -40.44 3.96
CA ALA A 604 -28.91 -40.14 3.93
C ALA A 604 -29.69 -41.05 2.95
N GLU A 605 -29.11 -41.36 1.80
CA GLU A 605 -29.69 -42.32 0.83
C GLU A 605 -29.74 -43.72 1.43
N GLY A 606 -28.67 -44.21 2.09
CA GLY A 606 -28.64 -45.49 2.76
C GLY A 606 -29.65 -45.61 3.90
N GLU A 607 -29.83 -44.60 4.70
CA GLU A 607 -30.85 -44.54 5.77
C GLU A 607 -32.27 -44.59 5.21
N LEU A 608 -32.50 -43.96 4.08
CA LEU A 608 -33.80 -43.92 3.42
C LEU A 608 -34.15 -45.31 2.82
N GLU A 609 -33.16 -46.00 2.22
CA GLU A 609 -33.35 -47.39 1.74
C GLU A 609 -33.62 -48.35 2.85
N VAL A 610 -32.93 -48.28 4.00
CA VAL A 610 -33.15 -49.09 5.17
C VAL A 610 -34.54 -48.83 5.77
N ALA A 611 -34.98 -47.55 5.82
CA ALA A 611 -36.32 -47.20 6.29
C ALA A 611 -37.44 -47.80 5.38
N VAL A 612 -37.25 -47.81 4.07
CA VAL A 612 -38.18 -48.45 3.10
C VAL A 612 -38.22 -49.96 3.28
N LEU A 613 -37.07 -50.63 3.47
CA LEU A 613 -36.98 -52.06 3.72
C LEU A 613 -37.63 -52.42 5.06
N LYS A 614 -37.44 -51.66 6.12
CA LYS A 614 -38.14 -51.83 7.40
C LYS A 614 -39.67 -51.78 7.23
N LYS A 615 -40.18 -50.80 6.52
CA LYS A 615 -41.60 -50.63 6.27
C LYS A 615 -42.19 -51.83 5.45
N ASN A 616 -41.44 -52.33 4.48
CA ASN A 616 -41.81 -53.51 3.71
C ASN A 616 -41.86 -54.79 4.55
N ILE A 617 -40.88 -54.97 5.47
CA ILE A 617 -40.81 -56.08 6.41
C ILE A 617 -41.97 -56.03 7.40
N ASP A 618 -42.30 -54.85 7.94
CA ASP A 618 -43.44 -54.68 8.85
C ASP A 618 -44.77 -54.95 8.13
N SER A 619 -44.91 -54.61 6.86
CA SER A 619 -46.09 -54.94 6.05
C SER A 619 -46.19 -56.46 5.80
N LEU A 620 -45.10 -57.12 5.47
CA LEU A 620 -45.03 -58.60 5.34
C LEU A 620 -45.28 -59.31 6.64
N ARG A 621 -44.78 -58.83 7.77
CA ARG A 621 -45.09 -59.32 9.15
C ARG A 621 -46.58 -59.23 9.46
N SER A 622 -47.20 -58.14 9.12
CA SER A 622 -48.66 -57.95 9.29
C SER A 622 -49.46 -58.91 8.42
N GLN A 623 -49.00 -59.21 7.21
CA GLN A 623 -49.67 -60.18 6.29
C GLN A 623 -49.48 -61.64 6.76
N LEU A 624 -48.28 -61.99 7.31
CA LEU A 624 -48.00 -63.31 7.86
C LEU A 624 -48.75 -63.56 9.18
N LYS A 625 -48.91 -62.56 10.04
CA LYS A 625 -49.76 -62.61 11.27
C LYS A 625 -51.22 -62.97 10.91
N LYS A 626 -51.71 -62.48 9.78
CA LYS A 626 -53.07 -62.80 9.28
C LYS A 626 -53.14 -64.18 8.67
N ALA A 627 -52.01 -64.78 8.27
CA ALA A 627 -51.96 -66.10 7.59
C ALA A 627 -51.66 -67.31 8.47
N LYS A 628 -51.56 -67.21 9.79
CA LYS A 628 -51.40 -68.31 10.76
C LYS A 628 -50.23 -69.28 10.48
N GLN A 629 -49.02 -68.79 10.20
CA GLN A 629 -47.81 -69.60 10.05
C GLN A 629 -46.78 -69.37 11.11
N PRO A 630 -45.81 -70.26 11.43
CA PRO A 630 -45.00 -70.25 12.62
C PRO A 630 -43.92 -69.13 12.63
N LEU A 631 -43.71 -68.60 13.81
CA LEU A 631 -42.99 -67.36 14.11
C LEU A 631 -41.44 -67.52 14.11
N GLU A 632 -40.86 -68.71 13.96
CA GLU A 632 -39.41 -68.95 14.17
C GLU A 632 -38.54 -68.39 13.05
N ALA A 633 -38.99 -68.47 11.79
CA ALA A 633 -38.22 -67.92 10.65
C ALA A 633 -38.15 -66.37 10.58
N LEU A 634 -39.04 -65.69 11.32
CA LEU A 634 -39.06 -64.23 11.40
C LEU A 634 -38.05 -63.65 12.40
N LYS A 635 -37.76 -64.40 13.46
CA LYS A 635 -36.75 -64.03 14.45
C LYS A 635 -35.34 -64.00 13.87
N GLU A 636 -35.01 -64.98 13.00
CA GLU A 636 -33.70 -65.00 12.30
C GLU A 636 -33.49 -63.84 11.36
N ILE A 637 -34.55 -63.29 10.76
CA ILE A 637 -34.51 -62.14 9.86
C ILE A 637 -34.39 -60.85 10.70
N GLU A 638 -35.06 -60.76 11.85
CA GLU A 638 -34.94 -59.62 12.78
C GLU A 638 -33.51 -59.50 13.33
N GLU A 639 -32.89 -60.62 13.73
CA GLU A 639 -31.49 -60.64 14.24
C GLU A 639 -30.49 -60.21 13.13
N LYS A 640 -30.76 -60.64 11.84
CA LYS A 640 -29.90 -60.20 10.73
C LYS A 640 -30.07 -58.74 10.36
N ILE A 641 -31.27 -58.17 10.49
CA ILE A 641 -31.54 -56.72 10.25
C ILE A 641 -30.94 -55.88 11.37
N ALA A 642 -31.09 -56.27 12.65
CA ALA A 642 -30.47 -55.62 13.78
C ALA A 642 -28.93 -55.62 13.66
N ALA A 643 -28.32 -56.71 13.17
CA ALA A 643 -26.88 -56.81 12.92
C ALA A 643 -26.41 -55.93 11.70
N ILE A 644 -27.31 -55.62 10.75
CA ILE A 644 -27.00 -54.68 9.65
C ILE A 644 -27.17 -53.23 10.14
N GLU A 645 -28.17 -52.95 10.96
CA GLU A 645 -28.38 -51.65 11.59
C GLU A 645 -27.20 -51.25 12.51
N GLU A 646 -26.73 -52.19 13.34
CA GLU A 646 -25.56 -52.00 14.21
C GLU A 646 -24.27 -51.70 13.40
N LYS A 647 -24.13 -52.28 12.20
CA LYS A 647 -23.03 -51.96 11.30
C LYS A 647 -23.15 -50.61 10.60
N ILE A 648 -24.36 -50.08 10.44
CA ILE A 648 -24.61 -48.75 9.84
C ILE A 648 -24.49 -47.65 10.91
N GLU A 649 -24.92 -47.93 12.18
CA GLU A 649 -24.82 -47.01 13.28
C GLU A 649 -23.42 -46.96 13.92
N ALA A 650 -22.54 -47.94 13.67
CA ALA A 650 -21.18 -47.90 14.17
C ALA A 650 -20.47 -46.64 13.67
N PRO A 651 -20.04 -45.76 14.54
CA PRO A 651 -19.30 -44.57 14.15
C PRO A 651 -18.04 -45.05 13.43
N VAL A 652 -17.86 -44.61 12.19
CA VAL A 652 -16.60 -44.77 11.47
C VAL A 652 -15.59 -43.98 12.30
N GLU A 653 -14.83 -44.69 13.16
CA GLU A 653 -13.70 -44.09 13.87
C GLU A 653 -12.83 -43.37 12.87
N ARG A 654 -12.79 -42.06 13.03
CA ARG A 654 -11.86 -41.23 12.32
C ARG A 654 -10.46 -41.64 12.75
N LYS A 655 -9.78 -42.49 12.01
CA LYS A 655 -8.34 -42.33 11.89
C LYS A 655 -8.12 -40.99 11.22
N SER A 656 -8.02 -39.94 12.04
CA SER A 656 -7.41 -38.69 11.65
C SER A 656 -5.93 -39.01 11.39
N GLU A 657 -5.62 -39.52 10.22
CA GLU A 657 -4.33 -39.27 9.65
C GLU A 657 -4.28 -37.76 9.40
N LYS A 658 -3.85 -37.03 10.41
CA LYS A 658 -3.18 -35.78 10.20
C LYS A 658 -2.04 -36.13 9.25
N LEU A 659 -2.22 -35.87 7.97
CA LEU A 659 -1.11 -35.64 7.06
C LEU A 659 -0.42 -34.37 7.57
N SER A 660 0.35 -34.53 8.62
CA SER A 660 1.46 -33.70 8.93
C SER A 660 2.36 -33.80 7.70
N LEU A 661 2.44 -32.74 6.91
CA LEU A 661 3.53 -32.46 6.00
C LEU A 661 4.82 -32.16 6.78
N LYS A 662 5.10 -32.98 7.78
CA LYS A 662 6.45 -33.28 8.21
C LYS A 662 6.82 -34.50 7.41
N GLY A 663 7.79 -34.31 6.51
CA GLY A 663 8.37 -35.43 5.77
C GLY A 663 8.49 -36.62 6.68
N THR A 664 8.00 -37.72 6.21
CA THR A 664 8.04 -38.99 6.85
C THR A 664 9.50 -39.37 7.11
N LEU A 665 10.02 -38.91 8.24
CA LEU A 665 11.10 -39.60 8.90
C LEU A 665 10.48 -40.84 9.52
N SER A 666 10.49 -41.92 8.75
CA SER A 666 10.33 -43.26 9.32
C SER A 666 11.44 -43.41 10.34
N VAL A 667 11.05 -43.33 11.61
CA VAL A 667 11.85 -43.86 12.70
C VAL A 667 11.96 -45.35 12.44
N VAL A 668 13.04 -45.74 11.79
CA VAL A 668 13.46 -47.13 11.72
C VAL A 668 13.96 -47.50 13.12
N SER A 669 13.19 -48.38 13.71
CA SER A 669 13.58 -49.17 14.92
C SER A 669 15.06 -49.62 14.83
N ASP A 670 15.77 -49.26 15.87
CA ASP A 670 16.92 -49.93 16.48
C ASP A 670 17.57 -51.07 15.65
N GLN A 671 18.41 -50.73 14.66
CA GLN A 671 19.44 -51.56 14.12
C GLN A 671 20.65 -50.67 13.84
N SER A 672 21.68 -50.81 14.70
CA SER A 672 22.94 -50.10 14.64
C SER A 672 23.61 -50.20 13.23
N LEU A 673 23.90 -49.06 12.62
CA LEU A 673 24.73 -48.97 11.43
C LEU A 673 26.10 -49.54 11.73
N LYS A 674 26.72 -50.24 10.75
CA LYS A 674 28.02 -50.91 10.93
C LYS A 674 29.10 -50.24 10.08
N LEU A 675 30.36 -50.30 10.56
CA LEU A 675 31.53 -49.88 9.79
C LEU A 675 31.63 -50.71 8.49
N GLY A 676 31.83 -49.98 7.35
CA GLY A 676 31.91 -50.57 6.03
C GLY A 676 30.55 -50.68 5.31
N GLU A 677 29.45 -50.22 5.89
CA GLU A 677 28.14 -50.25 5.29
C GLU A 677 27.93 -49.10 4.28
N ARG A 678 27.26 -49.40 3.14
CA ARG A 678 26.91 -48.38 2.13
C ARG A 678 25.66 -47.61 2.53
N VAL A 679 25.79 -46.31 2.60
CA VAL A 679 24.74 -45.40 2.97
C VAL A 679 24.68 -44.23 2.01
N THR A 680 23.49 -43.68 1.83
CA THR A 680 23.26 -42.42 1.12
C THR A 680 23.19 -41.29 2.13
N VAL A 681 24.01 -40.25 1.98
CA VAL A 681 24.01 -39.06 2.80
C VAL A 681 22.92 -38.13 2.27
N SER A 682 21.82 -38.02 3.02
CA SER A 682 20.62 -37.26 2.55
C SER A 682 20.89 -35.79 2.29
N THR A 683 21.80 -35.18 3.06
CA THR A 683 22.17 -33.76 2.91
C THR A 683 22.98 -33.47 1.65
N LEU A 684 23.68 -34.48 1.10
CA LEU A 684 24.53 -34.37 -0.10
C LEU A 684 23.98 -35.14 -1.30
N ASN A 685 22.88 -35.90 -1.08
CA ASN A 685 22.29 -36.83 -2.05
C ASN A 685 23.35 -37.68 -2.78
N ALA A 686 24.33 -38.18 -2.02
CA ALA A 686 25.48 -38.92 -2.51
C ALA A 686 25.71 -40.22 -1.72
N ASP A 687 26.08 -41.30 -2.44
CA ASP A 687 26.33 -42.62 -1.85
C ASP A 687 27.78 -42.70 -1.34
N GLY A 688 27.94 -43.22 -0.14
CA GLY A 688 29.25 -43.42 0.48
C GLY A 688 29.29 -44.67 1.36
N VAL A 689 30.47 -44.95 1.89
CA VAL A 689 30.76 -46.07 2.79
C VAL A 689 31.16 -45.52 4.16
N ILE A 690 30.58 -46.02 5.23
CA ILE A 690 30.91 -45.60 6.58
C ILE A 690 32.33 -46.07 6.94
N THR A 691 33.23 -45.13 7.25
CA THR A 691 34.62 -45.36 7.61
C THR A 691 34.89 -45.21 9.10
N ALA A 692 34.08 -44.47 9.84
CA ALA A 692 34.12 -44.33 11.28
C ALA A 692 32.73 -44.03 11.84
N LEU A 693 32.39 -44.55 13.03
CA LEU A 693 31.12 -44.35 13.74
C LEU A 693 31.43 -43.71 15.10
N GLY A 694 30.82 -42.54 15.35
CA GLY A 694 30.74 -41.89 16.67
C GLY A 694 29.38 -42.06 17.31
N GLU A 695 29.16 -41.52 18.52
CA GLU A 695 27.88 -41.64 19.26
C GLU A 695 26.74 -40.85 18.56
N SER A 696 26.99 -39.77 17.87
CA SER A 696 26.00 -38.94 17.16
C SER A 696 26.26 -38.72 15.67
N ASP A 697 27.52 -39.05 15.21
CA ASP A 697 28.00 -38.74 13.88
C ASP A 697 28.71 -39.96 13.28
N ALA A 698 28.77 -40.06 11.95
CA ALA A 698 29.57 -41.05 11.24
C ALA A 698 30.41 -40.37 10.17
N GLU A 699 31.66 -40.86 9.96
CA GLU A 699 32.45 -40.48 8.80
C GLU A 699 32.08 -41.38 7.61
N VAL A 700 31.68 -40.76 6.52
CA VAL A 700 31.28 -41.44 5.27
C VAL A 700 32.22 -41.04 4.17
N GLN A 701 32.82 -42.04 3.51
CA GLN A 701 33.67 -41.82 2.36
C GLN A 701 32.84 -41.86 1.08
N ILE A 702 32.77 -40.70 0.40
CA ILE A 702 32.08 -40.50 -0.88
C ILE A 702 33.16 -40.28 -1.94
N GLY A 703 33.48 -41.31 -2.70
CA GLY A 703 34.57 -41.25 -3.66
C GLY A 703 35.93 -40.97 -2.97
N SER A 704 36.62 -39.87 -3.30
CA SER A 704 37.88 -39.43 -2.68
C SER A 704 37.70 -38.51 -1.46
N LEU A 705 36.48 -38.10 -1.15
CA LEU A 705 36.18 -37.17 -0.03
C LEU A 705 35.66 -37.93 1.20
N ARG A 706 36.14 -37.55 2.40
CA ARG A 706 35.57 -38.00 3.68
C ARG A 706 34.71 -36.88 4.24
N VAL A 707 33.46 -37.19 4.53
CA VAL A 707 32.46 -36.24 5.03
C VAL A 707 31.92 -36.74 6.36
N ARG A 708 31.83 -35.86 7.34
CA ARG A 708 31.20 -36.14 8.62
C ARG A 708 29.72 -35.80 8.55
N ALA A 709 28.85 -36.82 8.73
CA ALA A 709 27.41 -36.67 8.65
C ALA A 709 26.77 -37.19 9.95
N ARG A 710 25.67 -36.62 10.39
CA ARG A 710 24.93 -37.12 11.55
C ARG A 710 24.23 -38.42 11.19
N LEU A 711 24.13 -39.34 12.16
CA LEU A 711 23.49 -40.65 11.98
C LEU A 711 22.05 -40.53 11.44
N ILE A 712 21.36 -39.44 11.74
CA ILE A 712 19.98 -39.13 11.28
C ILE A 712 19.93 -38.81 9.75
N ASP A 713 21.05 -38.37 9.18
CA ASP A 713 21.15 -37.97 7.77
C ASP A 713 21.61 -39.12 6.86
N LEU A 714 21.78 -40.33 7.39
CA LEU A 714 22.24 -41.52 6.69
C LEU A 714 21.09 -42.48 6.41
N GLN A 715 20.89 -42.88 5.15
CA GLN A 715 19.93 -43.90 4.73
C GLN A 715 20.61 -45.13 4.19
N ARG A 716 20.17 -46.33 4.65
CA ARG A 716 20.65 -47.60 4.13
C ARG A 716 20.15 -47.85 2.71
N LYS A 717 21.05 -48.27 1.82
CA LYS A 717 20.70 -48.74 0.49
C LYS A 717 20.45 -50.25 0.55
N GLY A 718 19.18 -50.68 0.36
CA GLY A 718 18.81 -52.06 0.33
C GLY A 718 19.54 -52.85 -0.79
N ARG A 719 19.90 -54.09 -0.50
CA ARG A 719 20.52 -55.02 -1.45
C ARG A 719 19.49 -55.36 -2.55
N GLU A 720 19.78 -54.94 -3.77
CA GLU A 720 19.20 -55.56 -4.98
C GLU A 720 20.04 -56.76 -5.37
N GLU A 721 19.36 -57.87 -5.60
CA GLU A 721 19.95 -59.14 -6.05
C GLU A 721 20.48 -59.02 -7.48
N GLU A 722 21.68 -59.61 -7.66
CA GLU A 722 22.37 -59.71 -8.94
C GLU A 722 21.72 -60.70 -9.89
N SER A 723 21.66 -60.40 -11.18
CA SER A 723 21.87 -61.37 -12.22
C SER A 723 22.60 -60.76 -13.42
N PRO A 724 23.39 -61.59 -14.15
CA PRO A 724 24.65 -61.12 -14.71
C PRO A 724 24.68 -61.02 -16.26
N LYS A 725 25.82 -60.46 -16.72
CA LYS A 725 26.44 -60.48 -18.07
C LYS A 725 26.21 -59.19 -18.89
N GLU A 726 27.19 -58.70 -19.61
CA GLU A 726 28.41 -59.13 -20.19
C GLU A 726 29.38 -57.95 -20.44
N LYS A 727 30.68 -58.29 -20.46
CA LYS A 727 31.87 -57.47 -20.72
C LYS A 727 31.87 -56.78 -22.09
N THR A 728 32.45 -55.59 -22.22
CA THR A 728 33.69 -55.41 -22.99
C THR A 728 34.31 -54.02 -22.70
N GLN A 729 35.52 -54.08 -22.27
CA GLN A 729 36.78 -53.34 -22.46
C GLN A 729 36.77 -51.94 -23.06
N GLU A 730 37.28 -51.01 -22.20
CA GLU A 730 38.51 -50.20 -22.35
C GLU A 730 38.58 -49.17 -23.47
N VAL A 731 38.75 -47.91 -23.15
CA VAL A 731 40.06 -47.19 -23.21
C VAL A 731 39.96 -45.83 -22.53
N SER A 732 40.90 -45.55 -21.67
CA SER A 732 41.15 -44.30 -20.96
C SER A 732 41.41 -43.12 -21.89
N THR A 733 40.90 -41.92 -21.55
CA THR A 733 41.75 -40.72 -21.51
C THR A 733 41.10 -39.60 -20.71
N GLN A 734 41.84 -39.09 -19.79
CA GLN A 734 41.56 -37.91 -18.96
C GLN A 734 41.23 -36.68 -19.80
N ARG A 735 40.17 -35.99 -19.47
CA ARG A 735 40.10 -34.51 -19.49
C ARG A 735 38.94 -34.03 -18.62
N SER A 736 39.25 -33.09 -17.76
CA SER A 736 38.42 -32.36 -16.84
C SER A 736 37.13 -31.83 -17.49
N ALA A 737 35.94 -32.33 -17.02
CA ALA A 737 34.65 -31.87 -17.46
C ALA A 737 34.12 -30.82 -16.49
N VAL A 738 34.02 -29.59 -16.95
CA VAL A 738 33.15 -28.53 -16.40
C VAL A 738 31.69 -28.99 -16.64
N SER A 739 30.92 -29.15 -15.58
CA SER A 739 29.52 -29.52 -15.61
C SER A 739 28.68 -28.40 -16.24
N THR A 740 28.45 -28.47 -17.54
CA THR A 740 27.42 -27.65 -18.23
C THR A 740 26.11 -28.43 -18.31
N LYS A 741 25.08 -27.92 -17.64
CA LYS A 741 23.71 -28.43 -17.80
C LYS A 741 23.33 -28.32 -19.28
N SER A 742 22.93 -29.44 -19.91
CA SER A 742 22.43 -29.47 -21.29
C SER A 742 21.32 -28.43 -21.50
N PRO A 743 21.39 -27.64 -22.59
CA PRO A 743 20.38 -26.58 -22.87
C PRO A 743 19.02 -27.13 -23.33
N GLY A 744 18.85 -28.46 -23.39
CA GLY A 744 17.62 -29.07 -23.94
C GLY A 744 17.72 -29.24 -25.47
N ILE A 745 16.82 -30.05 -26.05
CA ILE A 745 16.82 -30.40 -27.49
C ILE A 745 16.00 -29.37 -28.31
N GLU A 746 15.21 -28.49 -27.68
CA GLU A 746 14.29 -27.55 -28.36
C GLU A 746 14.49 -26.11 -27.89
N LEU A 747 14.59 -25.19 -28.86
CA LEU A 747 14.62 -23.74 -28.66
C LEU A 747 13.35 -23.12 -29.24
N ASN A 748 12.61 -22.34 -28.44
CA ASN A 748 11.37 -21.70 -28.85
C ASN A 748 11.54 -20.18 -29.04
N LEU A 749 11.53 -19.72 -30.27
CA LEU A 749 11.71 -18.31 -30.66
C LEU A 749 10.39 -17.61 -31.04
N ARG A 750 9.23 -18.24 -30.84
CA ARG A 750 7.93 -17.66 -31.22
C ARG A 750 7.66 -16.35 -30.47
N GLY A 751 7.25 -15.31 -31.19
CA GLY A 751 6.92 -14.01 -30.62
C GLY A 751 8.12 -13.12 -30.31
N ARG A 752 9.35 -13.53 -30.67
CA ARG A 752 10.55 -12.70 -30.52
C ARG A 752 10.79 -11.82 -31.76
N LEU A 753 11.45 -10.68 -31.52
CA LEU A 753 11.98 -9.87 -32.63
C LEU A 753 13.15 -10.61 -33.30
N VAL A 754 13.39 -10.33 -34.58
CA VAL A 754 14.40 -11.06 -35.37
C VAL A 754 15.79 -10.96 -34.75
N GLU A 755 16.18 -9.75 -34.31
CA GLU A 755 17.49 -9.49 -33.69
C GLU A 755 17.69 -10.27 -32.38
N ASP A 756 16.72 -10.20 -31.47
CA ASP A 756 16.76 -10.92 -30.19
C ASP A 756 16.75 -12.43 -30.38
N GLY A 757 15.98 -12.90 -31.40
CA GLY A 757 15.87 -14.31 -31.73
C GLY A 757 17.17 -14.90 -32.27
N LEU A 758 17.92 -14.13 -33.06
CA LEU A 758 19.22 -14.55 -33.61
C LEU A 758 20.30 -14.60 -32.51
N GLU A 759 20.35 -13.65 -31.60
CA GLU A 759 21.29 -13.65 -30.48
C GLU A 759 21.07 -14.84 -29.54
N GLU A 760 19.80 -15.17 -29.28
CA GLU A 760 19.45 -16.34 -28.45
C GLU A 760 19.76 -17.67 -29.17
N LEU A 761 19.55 -17.72 -30.48
CA LEU A 761 19.88 -18.86 -31.31
C LEU A 761 21.38 -19.16 -31.28
N GLU A 762 22.24 -18.17 -31.48
CA GLU A 762 23.69 -18.32 -31.48
C GLU A 762 24.20 -18.85 -30.15
N ARG A 763 23.75 -18.27 -29.02
CA ARG A 763 24.12 -18.75 -27.67
C ARG A 763 23.62 -20.18 -27.40
N TYR A 764 22.47 -20.54 -27.97
CA TYR A 764 21.90 -21.87 -27.81
C TYR A 764 22.70 -22.91 -28.61
N LEU A 765 23.05 -22.62 -29.88
CA LEU A 765 23.83 -23.49 -30.72
C LEU A 765 25.23 -23.77 -30.14
N GLU A 766 25.92 -22.75 -29.60
CA GLU A 766 27.19 -22.90 -28.91
C GLU A 766 27.10 -23.86 -27.71
N ARG A 767 26.05 -23.72 -26.90
CA ARG A 767 25.80 -24.58 -25.73
C ARG A 767 25.39 -26.00 -26.14
N ALA A 768 24.57 -26.11 -27.18
CA ALA A 768 24.15 -27.40 -27.70
C ALA A 768 25.34 -28.19 -28.26
N TYR A 769 26.22 -27.52 -29.00
CA TYR A 769 27.48 -28.09 -29.49
C TYR A 769 28.42 -28.50 -28.36
N SER A 770 28.64 -27.62 -27.37
CA SER A 770 29.46 -27.90 -26.18
C SER A 770 28.91 -29.01 -25.30
N SER A 771 27.60 -29.27 -25.35
CA SER A 771 26.94 -30.36 -24.63
C SER A 771 26.85 -31.66 -25.40
N GLY A 772 27.40 -31.72 -26.65
CA GLY A 772 27.42 -32.90 -27.49
C GLY A 772 26.07 -33.35 -28.01
N LEU A 773 25.12 -32.45 -28.21
CA LEU A 773 23.82 -32.76 -28.80
C LEU A 773 24.02 -33.12 -30.29
N LEU A 774 23.36 -34.16 -30.76
CA LEU A 774 23.44 -34.59 -32.16
C LEU A 774 22.54 -33.73 -33.08
N PHE A 775 21.39 -33.28 -32.59
CA PHE A 775 20.49 -32.41 -33.31
C PHE A 775 19.71 -31.51 -32.32
N VAL A 776 19.20 -30.41 -32.84
CA VAL A 776 18.35 -29.46 -32.08
C VAL A 776 17.13 -29.02 -32.90
N ARG A 777 16.02 -28.73 -32.26
CA ARG A 777 14.79 -28.25 -32.87
C ARG A 777 14.63 -26.75 -32.54
N ILE A 778 14.39 -25.94 -33.55
CA ILE A 778 14.20 -24.51 -33.44
C ILE A 778 12.80 -24.14 -33.90
N VAL A 779 11.96 -23.69 -32.95
CA VAL A 779 10.56 -23.37 -33.19
C VAL A 779 10.42 -21.86 -33.38
N HIS A 780 10.25 -21.42 -34.64
CA HIS A 780 10.12 -20.00 -34.99
C HIS A 780 8.69 -19.60 -35.35
N GLY A 781 7.75 -20.58 -35.47
CA GLY A 781 6.36 -20.35 -35.82
C GLY A 781 6.09 -20.14 -37.33
N LYS A 782 4.79 -20.16 -37.68
CA LYS A 782 4.32 -20.02 -39.10
C LYS A 782 4.01 -18.57 -39.52
N GLY A 783 4.29 -17.53 -38.71
CA GLY A 783 3.96 -16.14 -38.95
C GLY A 783 4.38 -15.58 -40.33
N THR A 784 4.84 -14.33 -40.39
CA THR A 784 5.22 -13.64 -41.68
C THR A 784 6.40 -14.28 -42.43
N GLY A 785 7.05 -15.29 -41.86
CA GLY A 785 8.19 -15.98 -42.45
C GLY A 785 9.56 -15.28 -42.26
N LYS A 786 9.57 -14.02 -41.82
CA LYS A 786 10.83 -13.24 -41.62
C LYS A 786 11.78 -13.90 -40.62
N LEU A 787 11.25 -14.34 -39.46
CA LEU A 787 12.07 -15.01 -38.45
C LEU A 787 12.56 -16.40 -38.93
N ARG A 788 11.75 -17.14 -39.68
CA ARG A 788 12.15 -18.41 -40.30
C ARG A 788 13.32 -18.22 -41.26
N GLU A 789 13.24 -17.23 -42.15
CA GLU A 789 14.28 -16.92 -43.11
C GLU A 789 15.59 -16.49 -42.42
N ALA A 790 15.48 -15.61 -41.41
CA ALA A 790 16.62 -15.18 -40.60
C ALA A 790 17.31 -16.34 -39.84
N VAL A 791 16.53 -17.24 -39.22
CA VAL A 791 17.03 -18.43 -38.54
C VAL A 791 17.73 -19.36 -39.53
N ARG A 792 17.18 -19.61 -40.73
CA ARG A 792 17.81 -20.48 -41.74
C ARG A 792 19.10 -19.91 -42.29
N ASN A 793 19.17 -18.59 -42.49
CA ASN A 793 20.41 -17.93 -42.90
C ASN A 793 21.47 -18.04 -41.78
N ALA A 794 21.09 -17.79 -40.52
CA ALA A 794 22.03 -17.94 -39.39
C ALA A 794 22.52 -19.39 -39.22
N LEU A 795 21.68 -20.39 -39.42
CA LEU A 795 22.07 -21.80 -39.36
C LEU A 795 23.01 -22.20 -40.50
N LYS A 796 22.87 -21.59 -41.69
CA LYS A 796 23.77 -21.83 -42.85
C LYS A 796 25.17 -21.28 -42.61
N ASP A 797 25.27 -20.15 -41.90
CA ASP A 797 26.52 -19.48 -41.62
C ASP A 797 27.17 -19.91 -40.30
N SER A 798 26.49 -20.77 -39.51
CA SER A 798 26.95 -21.20 -38.18
C SER A 798 27.96 -22.33 -38.25
N PRO A 799 29.14 -22.22 -37.61
CA PRO A 799 30.14 -23.27 -37.58
C PRO A 799 29.74 -24.51 -36.76
N TYR A 800 28.66 -24.42 -35.99
CA TYR A 800 28.18 -25.48 -35.10
C TYR A 800 27.17 -26.40 -35.75
N VAL A 801 26.73 -26.13 -37.00
CA VAL A 801 25.64 -26.83 -37.68
C VAL A 801 26.18 -27.49 -38.95
N ALA A 802 26.00 -28.81 -39.08
CA ALA A 802 26.39 -29.58 -40.26
C ALA A 802 25.32 -29.48 -41.39
N SER A 803 24.04 -29.58 -41.03
CA SER A 803 22.92 -29.48 -41.95
C SER A 803 21.65 -29.13 -41.21
N PHE A 804 20.66 -28.60 -41.91
CA PHE A 804 19.33 -28.35 -41.34
C PHE A 804 18.23 -28.71 -42.33
N GLU A 805 17.07 -29.10 -41.78
CA GLU A 805 15.91 -29.51 -42.58
C GLU A 805 14.58 -29.07 -41.97
N GLU A 806 13.53 -29.06 -42.78
CA GLU A 806 12.16 -28.82 -42.34
C GLU A 806 11.51 -30.15 -41.99
N PRO A 807 11.03 -30.37 -40.77
CA PRO A 807 10.38 -31.60 -40.37
C PRO A 807 9.02 -31.76 -41.07
N LYS A 808 8.51 -33.00 -41.12
CA LYS A 808 7.19 -33.31 -41.67
C LYS A 808 6.07 -32.54 -40.93
N ASP A 809 4.91 -32.36 -41.57
CA ASP A 809 3.79 -31.60 -41.04
C ASP A 809 3.31 -32.11 -39.66
N ASN A 810 3.42 -33.40 -39.38
CA ASN A 810 3.10 -34.03 -38.10
C ASN A 810 4.07 -33.67 -36.96
N GLU A 811 5.24 -33.08 -37.29
CA GLU A 811 6.31 -32.73 -36.34
C GLU A 811 6.53 -31.21 -36.26
N GLY A 812 5.60 -30.41 -36.80
CA GLY A 812 5.63 -28.95 -36.76
C GLY A 812 5.74 -28.25 -38.08
N GLY A 813 6.13 -28.94 -39.15
CA GLY A 813 6.19 -28.46 -40.55
C GLY A 813 6.92 -27.11 -40.68
N ALA A 814 6.40 -26.21 -41.53
CA ALA A 814 6.98 -24.92 -41.86
C ALA A 814 7.23 -23.96 -40.65
N GLY A 815 6.78 -24.31 -39.43
CA GLY A 815 6.99 -23.53 -38.20
C GLY A 815 8.21 -23.95 -37.38
N VAL A 816 8.93 -24.99 -37.77
CA VAL A 816 10.06 -25.57 -37.06
C VAL A 816 11.21 -25.84 -38.04
N THR A 817 12.44 -25.68 -37.61
CA THR A 817 13.66 -26.09 -38.35
C THR A 817 14.46 -27.02 -37.44
N VAL A 818 14.83 -28.20 -37.95
CA VAL A 818 15.72 -29.14 -37.24
C VAL A 818 17.12 -28.96 -37.78
N ALA A 819 18.06 -28.70 -36.88
CA ALA A 819 19.49 -28.53 -37.23
C ALA A 819 20.31 -29.68 -36.64
N ASN A 820 21.06 -30.37 -37.50
CA ASN A 820 22.05 -31.39 -37.12
C ASN A 820 23.34 -30.72 -36.75
N MET A 821 23.88 -31.01 -35.58
CA MET A 821 25.08 -30.36 -35.07
C MET A 821 26.33 -30.92 -35.79
N ALA A 822 27.33 -30.07 -35.98
CA ALA A 822 28.64 -30.49 -36.49
C ALA A 822 29.31 -31.46 -35.50
N LYS A 823 30.05 -32.48 -36.02
CA LYS A 823 30.71 -33.46 -35.18
C LYS A 823 32.01 -32.91 -34.59
#